data_dec3233f42e659280e4a5a727bd52574
#
_entry.id   dec3233f42e659280e4a5a727bd52574
#
_cell.length_a   1.000
_cell.length_b   1.000
_cell.length_c   1.000
_cell.angle_alpha   90.00
_cell.angle_beta   90.00
_cell.angle_gamma   90.00
#
_symmetry.space_group_name_H-M   'P 1'
#
loop_
_entity.id
_entity.type
_entity.pdbx_description
1 polymer ?
#
loop_
_entity_poly.entity_id
_entity_poly.type
_entity_poly.pdbx_seq_one_letter_code
_entity_poly.pdbx_strand_id
1 'polypeptide(L)'
;MKMICFFTMILTVSVLISFQTAVSQERESDINGTDSLEFKTETIEVDALKGIERYTPVTFENIERSEVEKKYSVQDIPMFLNGYTGINSYSESGANVGYSYLTLRGFDQRRLSILINGIPQNDPEDHQVYWVDISDLAASVESIQIQRGVGTGLYGSSAIGGVINIETIDFFKRKFLNLTAGYGDFNTRKYSFEYSSGNVSNGFGFYGKFTKINTDGYRDLSWSDHFSYFLSAGKITGKNSVLKLNLFGSPVKNHLAYLGVDRDALDGKISGDQNKDRRINYLTYPDETDNYFQPHYELVFNIQPSKNLYVSNTLSYIRGDGYFNTSFPVDYGYDFSYFRLNPFFVSDTTTFKSSYYRRNADGSFYFEQGKGYEIERSDMITKLTVNNNTYGWFPKVQISHNKDKGKAVLGGEVRFHNSEHFGEVTFGEALPQGTQPNHLYYFYNGGKKTFSVYANEIYRVTDKLNAMLGLQYIHHTYELSNDRFKPYNFKVSYNFFTPRTGLNYNFSDRFSGYVNYSYAKREPRLKDIYDAEDPDSRPNFRILDPANGIYEDPLIKPEEMNDIEIGFGYNSDILRAGINFYNMDFKNEIVNNGQLDNVGQPIVGNAGRSVHRGVEIDFVHTPFKSKYMKGFTLSGNLSLSENYFKEYREITGADSLGNIIYGNDYSGNKIILTPGVIGNLSAEIYPLKGTGAYLSLMHIGKQYLDNSENERKDPDARSQPGYTDKVIEPYTVINAGISLDIISLIESKELKKMFSMIQVDMKMNNVFNIKYEMSGNVSFGTPYWIPAAERNIFAEIKVGF
;
A
#
# COMPACT_ATOMS: atom_id res chain seq x y z
N MET A 1 -11.02 -6.61 35.63
CA MET A 1 -11.49 -6.59 34.25
C MET A 1 -13.01 -6.53 34.10
N LYS A 2 -13.84 -7.36 34.74
CA LYS A 2 -15.32 -7.27 34.67
C LYS A 2 -15.94 -5.96 35.20
N MET A 3 -15.31 -5.32 36.19
CA MET A 3 -15.80 -4.05 36.78
C MET A 3 -15.50 -2.81 35.90
N ILE A 4 -14.45 -2.85 35.09
CA ILE A 4 -14.07 -1.75 34.16
C ILE A 4 -15.04 -1.74 32.96
N CYS A 5 -15.47 -2.91 32.44
CA CYS A 5 -16.48 -3.00 31.39
C CYS A 5 -17.86 -2.47 31.81
N PHE A 6 -18.22 -2.63 33.08
CA PHE A 6 -19.51 -2.15 33.59
C PHE A 6 -19.52 -0.61 33.77
N PHE A 7 -18.42 -0.04 34.22
CA PHE A 7 -18.27 1.42 34.34
C PHE A 7 -18.19 2.11 32.95
N THR A 8 -17.54 1.49 31.98
CA THR A 8 -17.49 2.01 30.59
C THR A 8 -18.88 1.98 29.94
N MET A 9 -19.68 0.97 30.20
CA MET A 9 -21.02 0.86 29.65
C MET A 9 -22.00 1.88 30.28
N ILE A 10 -21.87 2.17 31.56
CA ILE A 10 -22.67 3.21 32.26
C ILE A 10 -22.27 4.61 31.81
N LEU A 11 -20.96 4.87 31.59
CA LEU A 11 -20.49 6.15 31.09
C LEU A 11 -20.98 6.39 29.63
N THR A 12 -21.00 5.36 28.79
CA THR A 12 -21.49 5.45 27.40
C THR A 12 -23.00 5.72 27.37
N VAL A 13 -23.78 5.07 28.23
CA VAL A 13 -25.23 5.31 28.30
C VAL A 13 -25.57 6.69 28.88
N SER A 14 -24.82 7.17 29.88
CA SER A 14 -25.00 8.50 30.45
C SER A 14 -24.64 9.62 29.48
N VAL A 15 -23.59 9.44 28.65
CA VAL A 15 -23.20 10.38 27.57
C VAL A 15 -24.27 10.39 26.47
N LEU A 16 -24.85 9.23 26.10
CA LEU A 16 -25.92 9.13 25.11
C LEU A 16 -27.20 9.82 25.57
N ILE A 17 -27.57 9.70 26.86
CA ILE A 17 -28.79 10.33 27.42
C ILE A 17 -28.58 11.86 27.55
N SER A 18 -27.40 12.32 27.92
CA SER A 18 -27.06 13.74 27.96
C SER A 18 -27.01 14.38 26.57
N PHE A 19 -26.66 13.61 25.55
CA PHE A 19 -26.67 14.08 24.14
C PHE A 19 -28.10 14.24 23.58
N GLN A 20 -29.05 13.36 23.95
CA GLN A 20 -30.45 13.49 23.51
C GLN A 20 -31.11 14.78 24.05
N THR A 21 -30.81 15.16 25.28
CA THR A 21 -31.32 16.41 25.86
C THR A 21 -30.71 17.66 25.26
N ALA A 22 -29.42 17.63 24.90
CA ALA A 22 -28.74 18.77 24.24
C ALA A 22 -29.23 18.97 22.78
N VAL A 23 -29.44 17.88 22.02
CA VAL A 23 -29.92 17.95 20.63
C VAL A 23 -31.40 18.36 20.54
N SER A 24 -32.23 18.04 21.54
CA SER A 24 -33.65 18.44 21.55
C SER A 24 -33.86 19.90 21.93
N GLN A 25 -32.96 20.52 22.73
CA GLN A 25 -33.07 21.94 23.07
C GLN A 25 -32.63 22.89 21.95
N GLU A 26 -31.70 22.49 21.07
CA GLU A 26 -31.31 23.31 19.92
C GLU A 26 -32.33 23.31 18.77
N ARG A 27 -33.25 22.35 18.71
CA ARG A 27 -34.28 22.29 17.65
C ARG A 27 -35.49 23.20 17.86
N GLU A 28 -35.72 23.72 19.05
CA GLU A 28 -36.85 24.62 19.33
C GLU A 28 -36.55 26.14 19.06
N SER A 29 -35.28 26.51 18.84
CA SER A 29 -34.89 27.91 18.64
C SER A 29 -34.83 28.40 17.17
N ASP A 30 -34.95 27.52 16.17
CA ASP A 30 -34.75 27.85 14.75
C ASP A 30 -36.07 28.11 13.95
N ILE A 31 -37.17 28.53 14.60
CA ILE A 31 -38.42 28.86 13.90
C ILE A 31 -38.66 30.38 13.77
N ASN A 32 -37.77 31.23 14.18
CA ASN A 32 -37.90 32.67 13.90
C ASN A 32 -36.70 33.20 13.15
N GLY A 33 -36.97 33.62 11.90
CA GLY A 33 -35.98 34.10 10.97
C GLY A 33 -35.15 35.28 11.51
N THR A 34 -33.89 35.04 11.59
CA THR A 34 -32.83 36.04 11.51
C THR A 34 -31.75 35.47 10.62
N ASP A 35 -31.31 36.32 9.66
CA ASP A 35 -30.22 36.03 8.73
C ASP A 35 -29.07 35.27 9.47
N SER A 36 -29.01 33.96 9.27
CA SER A 36 -27.82 33.22 9.57
C SER A 36 -26.78 33.71 8.56
N LEU A 37 -25.76 34.41 9.06
CA LEU A 37 -24.52 34.59 8.35
C LEU A 37 -24.00 33.19 8.00
N GLU A 38 -24.36 32.69 6.81
CA GLU A 38 -23.64 31.60 6.16
C GLU A 38 -22.21 32.09 6.02
N PHE A 39 -21.37 31.70 6.96
CA PHE A 39 -19.95 31.71 6.74
C PHE A 39 -19.68 30.67 5.63
N LYS A 40 -19.73 31.12 4.39
CA LYS A 40 -19.00 30.44 3.31
C LYS A 40 -17.51 30.61 3.64
N THR A 41 -17.02 29.83 4.58
CA THR A 41 -15.61 29.48 4.60
C THR A 41 -15.42 28.60 3.38
N GLU A 42 -15.02 29.20 2.24
CA GLU A 42 -14.28 28.41 1.24
C GLU A 42 -13.19 27.73 2.06
N THR A 43 -13.32 26.44 2.24
CA THR A 43 -12.32 25.62 2.93
C THR A 43 -11.00 25.98 2.26
N ILE A 44 -9.98 26.35 3.04
CA ILE A 44 -8.65 26.64 2.51
C ILE A 44 -8.08 25.28 2.08
N GLU A 45 -8.52 24.83 0.93
CA GLU A 45 -8.18 23.55 0.36
C GLU A 45 -6.88 23.71 -0.44
N VAL A 46 -5.91 22.84 -0.14
CA VAL A 46 -4.59 22.90 -0.76
C VAL A 46 -4.62 22.17 -2.10
N ASP A 47 -5.24 22.73 -3.08
CA ASP A 47 -5.26 22.21 -4.46
C ASP A 47 -3.90 22.30 -5.20
N ALA A 48 -2.88 22.80 -4.51
CA ALA A 48 -1.59 23.12 -5.15
C ALA A 48 -0.89 21.95 -5.80
N LEU A 49 -1.27 20.74 -5.44
CA LEU A 49 -0.56 19.51 -5.80
C LEU A 49 -1.44 18.52 -6.56
N LYS A 50 -2.73 18.75 -6.55
CA LYS A 50 -3.66 17.98 -7.36
C LYS A 50 -3.54 18.35 -8.83
N GLY A 51 -3.56 17.33 -9.67
CA GLY A 51 -3.80 17.52 -11.10
C GLY A 51 -5.18 18.14 -11.30
N ILE A 52 -5.25 19.18 -12.09
CA ILE A 52 -6.47 19.87 -12.46
C ILE A 52 -6.73 19.60 -13.93
N GLU A 53 -7.91 19.05 -14.23
CA GLU A 53 -8.32 18.74 -15.59
C GLU A 53 -8.22 20.00 -16.49
N ARG A 54 -7.67 19.82 -17.71
CA ARG A 54 -7.50 20.87 -18.72
C ARG A 54 -6.49 21.97 -18.35
N TYR A 55 -5.80 21.84 -17.23
CA TYR A 55 -4.82 22.81 -16.76
C TYR A 55 -3.45 22.16 -16.49
N THR A 56 -3.41 21.04 -15.79
CA THR A 56 -2.17 20.34 -15.44
C THR A 56 -1.85 19.29 -16.51
N PRO A 57 -0.66 19.33 -17.13
CA PRO A 57 -0.28 18.38 -18.20
C PRO A 57 0.25 17.05 -17.62
N VAL A 58 -0.55 16.35 -16.84
CA VAL A 58 -0.22 15.04 -16.26
C VAL A 58 -1.43 14.11 -16.31
N THR A 59 -1.18 12.82 -16.30
CA THR A 59 -2.23 11.79 -16.24
C THR A 59 -2.66 11.58 -14.80
N PHE A 60 -3.94 11.78 -14.50
CA PHE A 60 -4.48 11.55 -13.15
C PHE A 60 -5.95 11.12 -13.15
N GLU A 61 -6.37 10.56 -12.02
CA GLU A 61 -7.76 10.19 -11.73
C GLU A 61 -8.11 10.64 -10.31
N ASN A 62 -9.29 11.26 -10.13
CA ASN A 62 -9.79 11.70 -8.84
C ASN A 62 -10.92 10.78 -8.37
N ILE A 63 -10.85 10.35 -7.13
CA ILE A 63 -11.88 9.58 -6.44
C ILE A 63 -12.39 10.44 -5.30
N GLU A 64 -13.60 10.95 -5.45
CA GLU A 64 -14.23 11.82 -4.47
C GLU A 64 -14.89 11.01 -3.33
N ARG A 65 -15.10 11.64 -2.17
CA ARG A 65 -15.77 11.02 -1.02
C ARG A 65 -17.06 10.30 -1.37
N SER A 66 -17.88 10.89 -2.23
CA SER A 66 -19.15 10.28 -2.65
C SER A 66 -18.98 8.95 -3.40
N GLU A 67 -17.87 8.76 -4.08
CA GLU A 67 -17.52 7.51 -4.75
C GLU A 67 -16.93 6.51 -3.75
N VAL A 68 -16.09 6.96 -2.83
CA VAL A 68 -15.59 6.12 -1.72
C VAL A 68 -16.77 5.59 -0.91
N GLU A 69 -17.71 6.44 -0.50
CA GLU A 69 -18.89 6.05 0.29
C GLU A 69 -19.76 4.98 -0.40
N LYS A 70 -19.79 4.94 -1.74
CA LYS A 70 -20.55 3.94 -2.51
C LYS A 70 -19.81 2.62 -2.66
N LYS A 71 -18.50 2.67 -2.93
CA LYS A 71 -17.70 1.51 -3.33
C LYS A 71 -16.96 0.85 -2.17
N TYR A 72 -16.60 1.61 -1.15
CA TYR A 72 -15.90 1.11 0.03
C TYR A 72 -16.85 0.40 1.00
N SER A 73 -16.37 -0.64 1.66
CA SER A 73 -17.05 -1.31 2.79
C SER A 73 -16.03 -1.75 3.85
N VAL A 74 -15.27 -2.79 3.59
CA VAL A 74 -14.33 -3.40 4.54
C VAL A 74 -12.94 -3.65 3.92
N GLN A 75 -12.79 -3.39 2.64
CA GLN A 75 -11.57 -3.67 1.88
C GLN A 75 -10.39 -2.80 2.37
N ASP A 76 -9.18 -3.33 2.34
CA ASP A 76 -7.99 -2.51 2.42
C ASP A 76 -7.86 -1.59 1.20
N ILE A 77 -7.13 -0.50 1.33
CA ILE A 77 -7.01 0.51 0.26
C ILE A 77 -6.54 -0.09 -1.07
N PRO A 78 -5.53 -0.98 -1.16
CA PRO A 78 -5.17 -1.65 -2.40
C PRO A 78 -6.33 -2.37 -3.06
N MET A 79 -7.10 -3.12 -2.29
CA MET A 79 -8.24 -3.88 -2.80
C MET A 79 -9.41 -2.97 -3.19
N PHE A 80 -9.59 -1.82 -2.51
CA PHE A 80 -10.53 -0.78 -2.90
C PHE A 80 -10.13 -0.12 -4.22
N LEU A 81 -8.83 0.14 -4.43
CA LEU A 81 -8.31 0.75 -5.65
C LEU A 81 -8.23 -0.21 -6.84
N ASN A 82 -8.41 -1.50 -6.62
CA ASN A 82 -8.45 -2.48 -7.70
C ASN A 82 -9.68 -2.26 -8.59
N GLY A 83 -9.47 -1.86 -9.81
CA GLY A 83 -10.55 -1.43 -10.72
C GLY A 83 -10.37 -0.02 -11.27
N TYR A 84 -9.41 0.74 -10.75
CA TYR A 84 -8.97 2.00 -11.34
C TYR A 84 -7.89 1.80 -12.39
N THR A 85 -7.70 2.78 -13.27
CA THR A 85 -6.87 2.64 -14.47
C THR A 85 -5.43 2.24 -14.14
N GLY A 86 -4.97 1.12 -14.72
CA GLY A 86 -3.60 0.62 -14.60
C GLY A 86 -3.24 0.03 -13.24
N ILE A 87 -4.21 -0.13 -12.32
CA ILE A 87 -4.00 -0.76 -11.00
C ILE A 87 -4.35 -2.25 -11.06
N ASN A 88 -3.46 -3.05 -10.48
CA ASN A 88 -3.68 -4.45 -10.15
C ASN A 88 -3.32 -4.67 -8.67
N SER A 89 -4.17 -5.38 -7.92
CA SER A 89 -4.01 -5.56 -6.48
C SER A 89 -4.23 -7.01 -6.08
N TYR A 90 -3.58 -7.42 -4.99
CA TYR A 90 -3.80 -8.72 -4.39
C TYR A 90 -3.73 -8.64 -2.86
N SER A 91 -4.26 -9.67 -2.19
CA SER A 91 -4.16 -9.87 -0.75
C SER A 91 -3.66 -11.29 -0.46
N GLU A 92 -2.75 -11.42 0.49
CA GLU A 92 -2.19 -12.71 0.93
C GLU A 92 -3.25 -13.64 1.52
N SER A 93 -4.27 -13.08 2.15
CA SER A 93 -5.40 -13.84 2.68
C SER A 93 -6.30 -14.45 1.58
N GLY A 94 -6.10 -14.04 0.32
CA GLY A 94 -6.99 -14.40 -0.80
C GLY A 94 -8.33 -13.66 -0.80
N ALA A 95 -8.60 -12.82 0.21
CA ALA A 95 -9.82 -12.02 0.37
C ALA A 95 -9.53 -10.51 0.34
N ASN A 96 -10.40 -9.68 0.92
CA ASN A 96 -10.30 -8.22 0.80
C ASN A 96 -9.60 -7.53 1.98
N VAL A 97 -9.25 -8.28 3.02
CA VAL A 97 -8.69 -7.77 4.28
C VAL A 97 -7.43 -8.56 4.64
N GLY A 98 -6.45 -7.90 5.22
CA GLY A 98 -5.15 -8.44 5.61
C GLY A 98 -4.02 -7.82 4.81
N TYR A 99 -2.86 -8.46 4.78
CA TYR A 99 -1.74 -7.97 3.97
C TYR A 99 -2.14 -7.87 2.50
N SER A 100 -2.16 -6.65 2.00
CA SER A 100 -2.58 -6.34 0.63
C SER A 100 -1.60 -5.40 -0.06
N TYR A 101 -1.50 -5.56 -1.37
CA TYR A 101 -0.52 -4.87 -2.19
C TYR A 101 -1.16 -4.40 -3.49
N LEU A 102 -0.60 -3.34 -4.07
CA LEU A 102 -1.00 -2.86 -5.38
C LEU A 102 0.21 -2.59 -6.28
N THR A 103 -0.05 -2.69 -7.56
CA THR A 103 0.83 -2.19 -8.61
C THR A 103 0.10 -1.13 -9.43
N LEU A 104 0.82 -0.16 -9.93
CA LEU A 104 0.34 0.84 -10.88
C LEU A 104 1.23 0.82 -12.12
N ARG A 105 0.65 0.53 -13.31
CA ARG A 105 1.42 0.29 -14.55
C ARG A 105 2.49 -0.80 -14.43
N GLY A 106 2.29 -1.78 -13.52
CA GLY A 106 3.24 -2.83 -13.18
C GLY A 106 4.31 -2.43 -12.16
N PHE A 107 4.36 -1.18 -11.73
CA PHE A 107 5.24 -0.74 -10.64
C PHE A 107 4.63 -1.09 -9.29
N ASP A 108 5.36 -1.81 -8.50
CA ASP A 108 4.96 -2.19 -7.15
C ASP A 108 4.91 -0.95 -6.22
N GLN A 109 4.13 -1.01 -5.15
CA GLN A 109 3.87 0.13 -4.27
C GLN A 109 5.13 0.73 -3.63
N ARG A 110 6.27 0.01 -3.56
CA ARG A 110 7.57 0.56 -3.13
C ARG A 110 8.12 1.60 -4.11
N ARG A 111 7.63 1.59 -5.33
CA ARG A 111 8.04 2.50 -6.42
C ARG A 111 7.03 3.62 -6.66
N LEU A 112 5.95 3.63 -5.87
CA LEU A 112 4.94 4.69 -5.85
C LEU A 112 5.17 5.60 -4.65
N SER A 113 4.85 6.86 -4.77
CA SER A 113 4.74 7.75 -3.62
C SER A 113 3.30 7.69 -3.08
N ILE A 114 3.13 7.09 -1.92
CA ILE A 114 1.85 7.03 -1.22
C ILE A 114 1.83 8.13 -0.18
N LEU A 115 0.84 9.02 -0.26
CA LEU A 115 0.74 10.18 0.60
C LEU A 115 -0.59 10.20 1.37
N ILE A 116 -0.53 10.55 2.64
CA ILE A 116 -1.71 10.92 3.44
C ILE A 116 -1.51 12.38 3.86
N ASN A 117 -2.44 13.25 3.50
CA ASN A 117 -2.35 14.70 3.75
C ASN A 117 -1.02 15.34 3.26
N GLY A 118 -0.44 14.78 2.19
CA GLY A 118 0.84 15.21 1.65
C GLY A 118 2.08 14.68 2.38
N ILE A 119 1.93 13.78 3.36
CA ILE A 119 3.03 13.14 4.10
C ILE A 119 3.31 11.78 3.48
N PRO A 120 4.56 11.47 3.04
CA PRO A 120 4.92 10.16 2.52
C PRO A 120 4.77 9.05 3.57
N GLN A 121 4.06 7.98 3.18
CA GLN A 121 3.78 6.82 4.01
C GLN A 121 4.73 5.65 3.76
N ASN A 122 5.46 5.68 2.66
CA ASN A 122 6.44 4.65 2.37
C ASN A 122 7.50 4.61 3.48
N ASP A 123 7.75 3.42 4.01
CA ASP A 123 8.81 3.20 5.00
C ASP A 123 10.14 3.72 4.46
N PRO A 124 10.93 4.47 5.23
CA PRO A 124 12.16 5.05 4.76
C PRO A 124 13.26 4.05 4.39
N GLU A 125 13.28 2.84 4.96
CA GLU A 125 14.32 1.83 4.74
C GLU A 125 13.96 0.82 3.65
N ASP A 126 12.73 0.26 3.68
CA ASP A 126 12.28 -0.78 2.76
C ASP A 126 11.35 -0.26 1.65
N HIS A 127 10.92 1.01 1.73
CA HIS A 127 10.02 1.70 0.80
C HIS A 127 8.59 1.13 0.73
N GLN A 128 8.24 0.13 1.54
CA GLN A 128 6.92 -0.48 1.57
C GLN A 128 5.89 0.43 2.22
N VAL A 129 4.61 0.20 1.91
CA VAL A 129 3.47 0.72 2.68
C VAL A 129 2.70 -0.47 3.25
N TYR A 130 2.60 -0.52 4.55
CA TYR A 130 1.88 -1.54 5.28
C TYR A 130 0.45 -1.05 5.54
N TRP A 131 -0.46 -1.39 4.63
CA TRP A 131 -1.84 -0.90 4.65
C TRP A 131 -2.63 -1.42 5.85
N VAL A 132 -2.20 -2.52 6.43
CA VAL A 132 -2.76 -3.07 7.67
C VAL A 132 -2.63 -2.09 8.84
N ASP A 133 -1.55 -1.30 8.89
CA ASP A 133 -1.29 -0.32 9.96
C ASP A 133 -2.20 0.92 9.91
N ILE A 134 -2.92 1.08 8.81
CA ILE A 134 -3.89 2.15 8.54
C ILE A 134 -5.21 1.59 8.03
N SER A 135 -5.63 0.44 8.55
CA SER A 135 -6.86 -0.22 8.17
C SER A 135 -8.08 0.70 8.37
N ASP A 136 -9.12 0.53 7.52
CA ASP A 136 -10.33 1.38 7.47
C ASP A 136 -10.09 2.89 7.23
N LEU A 137 -8.87 3.30 6.86
CA LEU A 137 -8.58 4.71 6.55
C LEU A 137 -9.46 5.23 5.41
N ALA A 138 -9.76 4.39 4.40
CA ALA A 138 -10.60 4.77 3.27
C ALA A 138 -11.96 5.35 3.69
N ALA A 139 -12.53 4.91 4.81
CA ALA A 139 -13.78 5.47 5.33
C ALA A 139 -13.62 6.89 5.90
N SER A 140 -12.41 7.35 6.19
CA SER A 140 -12.09 8.71 6.68
C SER A 140 -11.46 9.60 5.61
N VAL A 141 -11.67 9.27 4.33
CA VAL A 141 -11.08 9.99 3.18
C VAL A 141 -12.07 11.00 2.62
N GLU A 142 -11.59 12.19 2.28
CA GLU A 142 -12.31 13.22 1.50
C GLU A 142 -12.10 13.01 0.00
N SER A 143 -10.85 12.71 -0.41
CA SER A 143 -10.54 12.39 -1.80
C SER A 143 -9.26 11.56 -1.92
N ILE A 144 -9.16 10.76 -2.99
CA ILE A 144 -7.94 10.12 -3.42
C ILE A 144 -7.63 10.59 -4.83
N GLN A 145 -6.41 11.03 -5.07
CA GLN A 145 -5.93 11.29 -6.42
C GLN A 145 -4.82 10.32 -6.79
N ILE A 146 -4.99 9.63 -7.89
CA ILE A 146 -4.01 8.73 -8.48
C ILE A 146 -3.36 9.45 -9.66
N GLN A 147 -2.08 9.79 -9.57
CA GLN A 147 -1.28 10.31 -10.69
C GLN A 147 -0.42 9.17 -11.22
N ARG A 148 -0.52 8.90 -12.50
CA ARG A 148 0.25 7.85 -13.17
C ARG A 148 1.53 8.43 -13.76
N GLY A 149 2.65 7.69 -13.70
CA GLY A 149 3.98 8.19 -14.02
C GLY A 149 4.53 9.12 -12.94
N VAL A 150 5.53 9.92 -13.27
CA VAL A 150 6.19 10.81 -12.29
C VAL A 150 5.28 11.91 -11.75
N GLY A 151 4.19 12.18 -12.43
CA GLY A 151 3.16 13.13 -12.03
C GLY A 151 3.67 14.56 -11.85
N THR A 152 3.04 15.31 -10.95
CA THR A 152 3.53 16.66 -10.58
C THR A 152 4.79 16.61 -9.74
N GLY A 153 5.12 15.43 -9.16
CA GLY A 153 6.37 15.11 -8.46
C GLY A 153 6.76 16.00 -7.30
N LEU A 154 5.79 16.62 -6.68
CA LEU A 154 6.01 17.59 -5.62
C LEU A 154 6.19 16.94 -4.25
N TYR A 155 6.15 15.59 -4.16
CA TYR A 155 6.26 14.88 -2.90
C TYR A 155 7.08 13.60 -3.01
N GLY A 156 7.88 13.39 -2.00
CA GLY A 156 8.64 12.18 -1.78
C GLY A 156 9.74 11.93 -2.81
N SER A 157 10.70 11.17 -2.42
CA SER A 157 11.86 10.83 -3.23
C SER A 157 11.62 9.69 -4.21
N SER A 158 10.53 8.96 -4.07
CA SER A 158 10.40 7.62 -4.64
C SER A 158 9.38 7.50 -5.78
N ALA A 159 8.73 8.59 -6.20
CA ALA A 159 7.67 8.57 -7.22
C ALA A 159 8.24 8.32 -8.62
N ILE A 160 8.52 7.08 -8.95
CA ILE A 160 8.86 6.66 -10.32
C ILE A 160 7.62 6.15 -11.04
N GLY A 161 6.86 5.23 -10.42
CA GLY A 161 5.69 4.61 -11.03
C GLY A 161 4.42 5.44 -10.94
N GLY A 162 4.30 6.30 -9.95
CA GLY A 162 3.12 7.13 -9.73
C GLY A 162 3.00 7.70 -8.33
N VAL A 163 1.94 8.48 -8.11
CA VAL A 163 1.61 9.08 -6.82
C VAL A 163 0.16 8.76 -6.48
N ILE A 164 -0.09 8.26 -5.27
CA ILE A 164 -1.44 8.12 -4.70
C ILE A 164 -1.52 9.08 -3.53
N ASN A 165 -2.26 10.17 -3.69
CA ASN A 165 -2.45 11.17 -2.65
C ASN A 165 -3.83 11.00 -2.02
N ILE A 166 -3.86 10.71 -0.72
CA ILE A 166 -5.06 10.51 0.08
C ILE A 166 -5.25 11.73 0.96
N GLU A 167 -6.37 12.42 0.81
CA GLU A 167 -6.76 13.51 1.69
C GLU A 167 -7.82 13.03 2.67
N THR A 168 -7.59 13.26 3.94
CA THR A 168 -8.50 12.88 5.00
C THR A 168 -9.65 13.88 5.13
N ILE A 169 -10.75 13.42 5.74
CA ILE A 169 -12.01 14.14 5.85
C ILE A 169 -11.86 15.59 6.32
N ASP A 170 -12.59 16.50 5.66
CA ASP A 170 -12.80 17.85 6.17
C ASP A 170 -14.00 17.91 7.11
N PHE A 171 -13.72 17.69 8.37
CA PHE A 171 -14.73 17.61 9.41
C PHE A 171 -15.40 18.96 9.75
N PHE A 172 -14.87 20.09 9.28
CA PHE A 172 -15.53 21.39 9.46
C PHE A 172 -16.78 21.55 8.60
N LYS A 173 -16.88 20.81 7.48
CA LYS A 173 -17.98 20.96 6.51
C LYS A 173 -19.32 20.45 7.03
N ARG A 174 -19.33 19.36 7.82
CA ARG A 174 -20.60 18.69 8.17
C ARG A 174 -20.58 18.13 9.61
N LYS A 175 -21.70 18.28 10.31
CA LYS A 175 -21.96 17.60 11.59
C LYS A 175 -22.71 16.31 11.31
N PHE A 176 -22.26 15.20 11.86
CA PHE A 176 -22.94 13.91 11.77
C PHE A 176 -22.45 12.93 12.84
N LEU A 177 -23.26 11.92 13.10
CA LEU A 177 -22.93 10.74 13.89
C LEU A 177 -23.36 9.51 13.09
N ASN A 178 -22.44 8.60 12.80
CA ASN A 178 -22.71 7.38 12.06
C ASN A 178 -22.32 6.15 12.88
N LEU A 179 -23.18 5.14 12.85
CA LEU A 179 -22.90 3.79 13.34
C LEU A 179 -22.95 2.83 12.17
N THR A 180 -21.96 1.96 12.05
CA THR A 180 -21.92 0.94 11.00
C THR A 180 -21.72 -0.43 11.62
N ALA A 181 -22.49 -1.42 11.15
CA ALA A 181 -22.30 -2.83 11.46
C ALA A 181 -22.35 -3.65 10.17
N GLY A 182 -21.37 -4.52 9.96
CA GLY A 182 -21.27 -5.36 8.77
C GLY A 182 -20.90 -6.79 9.13
N TYR A 183 -21.39 -7.72 8.28
CA TYR A 183 -21.10 -9.14 8.38
C TYR A 183 -21.03 -9.77 6.98
N GLY A 184 -20.13 -10.74 6.82
CA GLY A 184 -19.96 -11.43 5.55
C GLY A 184 -19.25 -12.77 5.67
N ASP A 185 -18.94 -13.35 4.51
CA ASP A 185 -18.22 -14.61 4.41
C ASP A 185 -16.83 -14.51 5.09
N PHE A 186 -16.23 -15.65 5.36
CA PHE A 186 -14.97 -15.78 6.12
C PHE A 186 -15.10 -15.15 7.52
N ASN A 187 -16.32 -15.22 8.12
CA ASN A 187 -16.62 -14.64 9.42
C ASN A 187 -16.22 -13.16 9.54
N THR A 188 -16.22 -12.45 8.41
CA THR A 188 -15.82 -11.03 8.35
C THR A 188 -16.84 -10.18 9.08
N ARG A 189 -16.38 -9.40 10.04
CA ARG A 189 -17.20 -8.52 10.89
C ARG A 189 -16.59 -7.13 10.92
N LYS A 190 -17.45 -6.11 10.79
CA LYS A 190 -17.07 -4.70 10.92
C LYS A 190 -18.01 -4.00 11.86
N TYR A 191 -17.49 -3.24 12.81
CA TYR A 191 -18.24 -2.34 13.67
C TYR A 191 -17.52 -1.00 13.70
N SER A 192 -18.24 0.08 13.39
CA SER A 192 -17.65 1.42 13.34
C SER A 192 -18.57 2.44 14.01
N PHE A 193 -17.92 3.35 14.74
CA PHE A 193 -18.46 4.58 15.28
C PHE A 193 -17.75 5.75 14.63
N GLU A 194 -18.49 6.73 14.10
CA GLU A 194 -17.93 7.91 13.45
C GLU A 194 -18.71 9.16 13.87
N TYR A 195 -18.01 10.18 14.30
CA TYR A 195 -18.58 11.45 14.71
C TYR A 195 -17.82 12.62 14.12
N SER A 196 -18.55 13.61 13.61
CA SER A 196 -18.03 14.92 13.21
C SER A 196 -18.86 16.02 13.86
N SER A 197 -18.23 16.99 14.50
CA SER A 197 -18.91 18.11 15.11
C SER A 197 -19.36 19.19 14.11
N GLY A 198 -18.78 19.17 12.91
CA GLY A 198 -18.81 20.32 12.03
C GLY A 198 -18.02 21.50 12.62
N ASN A 199 -18.23 22.68 12.07
CA ASN A 199 -17.70 23.93 12.64
C ASN A 199 -18.60 24.36 13.81
N VAL A 200 -18.10 24.25 15.05
CA VAL A 200 -18.78 24.71 16.26
C VAL A 200 -18.33 26.11 16.66
N SER A 201 -18.95 26.67 17.72
CA SER A 201 -18.68 28.04 18.21
C SER A 201 -17.17 28.34 18.27
N ASN A 202 -16.80 29.55 17.90
CA ASN A 202 -15.40 30.03 17.88
C ASN A 202 -14.47 29.31 16.89
N GLY A 203 -15.01 28.60 15.87
CA GLY A 203 -14.22 27.98 14.82
C GLY A 203 -13.55 26.67 15.19
N PHE A 204 -13.97 26.02 16.28
CA PHE A 204 -13.47 24.66 16.60
C PHE A 204 -14.22 23.59 15.82
N GLY A 205 -13.54 22.49 15.56
CA GLY A 205 -14.12 21.30 14.97
C GLY A 205 -13.43 20.07 15.52
N PHE A 206 -14.17 18.95 15.58
CA PHE A 206 -13.70 17.67 16.07
C PHE A 206 -14.22 16.55 15.18
N TYR A 207 -13.37 15.57 14.98
CA TYR A 207 -13.72 14.31 14.30
C TYR A 207 -13.17 13.14 15.07
N GLY A 208 -13.93 12.07 15.16
CA GLY A 208 -13.50 10.83 15.77
C GLY A 208 -14.13 9.64 15.09
N LYS A 209 -13.32 8.66 14.75
CA LYS A 209 -13.76 7.38 14.22
C LYS A 209 -13.03 6.24 14.92
N PHE A 210 -13.75 5.19 15.21
CA PHE A 210 -13.23 3.94 15.75
C PHE A 210 -13.87 2.79 15.00
N THR A 211 -13.04 1.84 14.55
CA THR A 211 -13.52 0.68 13.80
C THR A 211 -12.85 -0.58 14.31
N LYS A 212 -13.62 -1.66 14.45
CA LYS A 212 -13.15 -3.01 14.69
C LYS A 212 -13.48 -3.86 13.47
N ILE A 213 -12.46 -4.53 12.91
CA ILE A 213 -12.60 -5.48 11.81
C ILE A 213 -11.97 -6.79 12.24
N ASN A 214 -12.70 -7.89 12.05
CA ASN A 214 -12.20 -9.24 12.22
C ASN A 214 -12.59 -10.06 11.01
N THR A 215 -11.70 -10.94 10.56
CA THR A 215 -11.97 -11.92 9.51
C THR A 215 -11.10 -13.15 9.71
N ASP A 216 -11.59 -14.33 9.30
CA ASP A 216 -10.80 -15.56 9.27
C ASP A 216 -9.91 -15.63 8.00
N GLY A 217 -10.16 -14.76 7.01
CA GLY A 217 -9.53 -14.82 5.69
C GLY A 217 -10.09 -15.97 4.84
N TYR A 218 -9.74 -15.97 3.54
CA TYR A 218 -10.14 -17.07 2.67
C TYR A 218 -9.22 -18.28 2.83
N ARG A 219 -7.90 -18.07 2.93
CA ARG A 219 -6.93 -19.13 3.14
C ARG A 219 -6.95 -19.57 4.61
N ASP A 220 -6.55 -20.80 4.85
CA ASP A 220 -6.46 -21.34 6.21
C ASP A 220 -5.43 -20.53 7.01
N LEU A 221 -5.74 -20.26 8.28
CA LEU A 221 -4.88 -19.46 9.16
C LEU A 221 -4.49 -18.07 8.59
N SER A 222 -5.31 -17.45 7.74
CA SER A 222 -5.05 -16.10 7.23
C SER A 222 -5.93 -15.02 7.88
N TRP A 223 -6.22 -15.21 9.15
CA TRP A 223 -7.08 -14.32 9.92
C TRP A 223 -6.44 -12.97 10.21
N SER A 224 -7.30 -11.94 10.33
CA SER A 224 -6.92 -10.57 10.71
C SER A 224 -7.80 -10.05 11.82
N ASP A 225 -7.19 -9.36 12.78
CA ASP A 225 -7.82 -8.67 13.89
C ASP A 225 -7.33 -7.22 13.96
N HIS A 226 -8.11 -6.29 13.40
CA HIS A 226 -7.75 -4.88 13.32
C HIS A 226 -8.63 -4.03 14.23
N PHE A 227 -8.01 -3.09 14.91
CA PHE A 227 -8.69 -1.98 15.58
C PHE A 227 -8.11 -0.68 15.05
N SER A 228 -8.90 0.11 14.34
CA SER A 228 -8.44 1.40 13.83
C SER A 228 -9.10 2.57 14.53
N TYR A 229 -8.36 3.67 14.62
CA TYR A 229 -8.88 4.93 15.11
C TYR A 229 -8.37 6.08 14.24
N PHE A 230 -9.23 7.09 14.08
CA PHE A 230 -8.88 8.37 13.48
C PHE A 230 -9.50 9.49 14.32
N LEU A 231 -8.67 10.32 14.91
CA LEU A 231 -9.07 11.45 15.74
C LEU A 231 -8.51 12.73 15.12
N SER A 232 -9.35 13.74 14.99
CA SER A 232 -8.93 15.07 14.56
C SER A 232 -9.54 16.14 15.42
N ALA A 233 -8.74 17.16 15.69
CA ALA A 233 -9.19 18.39 16.29
C ALA A 233 -8.64 19.57 15.49
N GLY A 234 -9.44 20.61 15.33
CA GLY A 234 -8.97 21.76 14.57
C GLY A 234 -9.59 23.05 15.03
N LYS A 235 -8.94 24.15 14.67
CA LYS A 235 -9.40 25.51 14.93
C LYS A 235 -9.20 26.40 13.72
N ILE A 236 -10.27 27.02 13.26
CA ILE A 236 -10.22 28.11 12.30
C ILE A 236 -9.86 29.38 13.10
N THR A 237 -8.69 29.96 12.82
CA THR A 237 -8.20 31.18 13.47
C THR A 237 -8.33 32.36 12.53
N GLY A 238 -9.26 33.28 12.86
CA GLY A 238 -9.59 34.38 11.97
C GLY A 238 -10.28 33.92 10.69
N LYS A 239 -10.13 34.72 9.60
CA LYS A 239 -10.79 34.41 8.32
C LYS A 239 -10.00 33.45 7.41
N ASN A 240 -8.69 33.30 7.63
CA ASN A 240 -7.78 32.79 6.61
C ASN A 240 -6.74 31.81 7.17
N SER A 241 -6.92 31.24 8.34
CA SER A 241 -5.97 30.25 8.88
C SER A 241 -6.66 29.12 9.64
N VAL A 242 -6.09 27.92 9.51
CA VAL A 242 -6.58 26.69 10.15
C VAL A 242 -5.39 25.97 10.78
N LEU A 243 -5.56 25.56 12.02
CA LEU A 243 -4.69 24.62 12.72
C LEU A 243 -5.45 23.30 12.88
N LYS A 244 -4.86 22.18 12.46
CA LYS A 244 -5.43 20.83 12.62
C LYS A 244 -4.39 19.93 13.30
N LEU A 245 -4.86 19.08 14.21
CA LEU A 245 -4.13 17.97 14.79
C LEU A 245 -4.83 16.67 14.38
N ASN A 246 -4.13 15.76 13.72
CA ASN A 246 -4.62 14.45 13.37
C ASN A 246 -3.83 13.38 14.14
N LEU A 247 -4.54 12.40 14.66
CA LEU A 247 -4.00 11.23 15.36
C LEU A 247 -4.70 10.00 14.79
N PHE A 248 -3.95 9.10 14.15
CA PHE A 248 -4.55 7.88 13.59
C PHE A 248 -3.59 6.71 13.60
N GLY A 249 -4.12 5.53 13.48
CA GLY A 249 -3.37 4.28 13.43
C GLY A 249 -4.28 3.07 13.64
N SER A 250 -3.71 1.92 13.46
CA SER A 250 -4.39 0.64 13.62
C SER A 250 -3.46 -0.33 14.34
N PRO A 251 -3.60 -0.57 15.66
CA PRO A 251 -2.97 -1.75 16.26
C PRO A 251 -3.56 -2.99 15.61
N VAL A 252 -2.69 -3.78 14.99
CA VAL A 252 -3.08 -4.94 14.18
C VAL A 252 -2.51 -6.23 14.76
N LYS A 253 -3.23 -7.31 14.52
CA LYS A 253 -2.73 -8.66 14.67
C LYS A 253 -3.22 -9.49 13.50
N ASN A 254 -2.27 -10.02 12.71
CA ASN A 254 -2.55 -10.85 11.55
C ASN A 254 -1.76 -12.14 11.64
N HIS A 255 -2.36 -13.24 11.20
CA HIS A 255 -1.56 -14.44 10.91
C HIS A 255 -0.91 -14.29 9.53
N LEU A 256 0.35 -14.67 9.41
CA LEU A 256 1.12 -14.56 8.18
C LEU A 256 0.60 -15.55 7.12
N ALA A 257 0.56 -15.11 5.85
CA ALA A 257 0.06 -15.92 4.74
C ALA A 257 0.78 -15.62 3.40
N TYR A 258 2.01 -15.10 3.47
CA TYR A 258 2.76 -14.66 2.29
C TYR A 258 3.21 -15.82 1.37
N LEU A 259 3.31 -17.04 1.88
CA LEU A 259 3.63 -18.22 1.06
C LEU A 259 2.41 -18.64 0.24
N GLY A 260 2.58 -18.72 -1.08
CA GLY A 260 1.56 -19.23 -1.97
C GLY A 260 1.41 -20.75 -1.87
N VAL A 261 0.50 -21.33 -2.65
CA VAL A 261 0.31 -22.77 -2.81
C VAL A 261 0.95 -23.26 -4.12
N ASP A 262 1.43 -24.49 -4.14
CA ASP A 262 1.98 -25.14 -5.34
C ASP A 262 0.91 -25.61 -6.30
N ARG A 263 1.33 -26.19 -7.44
CA ARG A 263 0.42 -26.68 -8.48
C ARG A 263 -0.46 -27.82 -8.02
N ASP A 264 0.05 -28.71 -7.18
CA ASP A 264 -0.70 -29.87 -6.72
C ASP A 264 -1.84 -29.45 -5.77
N ALA A 265 -1.64 -28.41 -4.97
CA ALA A 265 -2.71 -27.80 -4.19
C ALA A 265 -3.75 -27.11 -5.09
N LEU A 266 -3.33 -26.35 -6.10
CA LEU A 266 -4.26 -25.73 -7.05
C LEU A 266 -5.12 -26.74 -7.81
N ASP A 267 -4.56 -27.91 -8.12
CA ASP A 267 -5.23 -29.01 -8.83
C ASP A 267 -6.06 -29.91 -7.90
N GLY A 268 -6.00 -29.72 -6.57
CA GLY A 268 -6.74 -30.54 -5.60
C GLY A 268 -6.15 -31.92 -5.38
N LYS A 269 -4.86 -32.12 -5.63
CA LYS A 269 -4.18 -33.43 -5.55
C LYS A 269 -3.69 -33.77 -4.13
N ILE A 270 -3.65 -32.80 -3.22
CA ILE A 270 -3.17 -33.03 -1.84
C ILE A 270 -4.20 -33.80 -1.02
N SER A 271 -5.44 -33.30 -0.95
CA SER A 271 -6.51 -33.95 -0.20
C SER A 271 -7.59 -34.62 -1.08
N GLY A 272 -7.54 -34.41 -2.38
CA GLY A 272 -8.58 -34.82 -3.32
C GLY A 272 -9.74 -33.80 -3.44
N ASP A 273 -9.68 -32.68 -2.72
CA ASP A 273 -10.67 -31.61 -2.75
C ASP A 273 -9.99 -30.28 -3.12
N GLN A 274 -10.18 -29.84 -4.35
CA GLN A 274 -9.58 -28.60 -4.87
C GLN A 274 -9.96 -27.36 -4.04
N ASN A 275 -11.19 -27.28 -3.50
CA ASN A 275 -11.62 -26.11 -2.72
C ASN A 275 -10.89 -26.06 -1.38
N LYS A 276 -10.59 -27.21 -0.79
CA LYS A 276 -9.81 -27.32 0.43
C LYS A 276 -8.34 -27.02 0.16
N ASP A 277 -7.77 -27.64 -0.87
CA ASP A 277 -6.34 -27.55 -1.14
C ASP A 277 -5.91 -26.13 -1.57
N ARG A 278 -6.74 -25.41 -2.30
CA ARG A 278 -6.50 -23.99 -2.65
C ARG A 278 -6.41 -23.06 -1.43
N ARG A 279 -6.96 -23.47 -0.29
CA ARG A 279 -6.96 -22.68 0.95
C ARG A 279 -5.74 -22.91 1.83
N ILE A 280 -4.90 -23.89 1.51
CA ILE A 280 -3.72 -24.23 2.29
C ILE A 280 -2.87 -22.98 2.53
N ASN A 281 -2.44 -22.82 3.78
CA ASN A 281 -1.38 -21.92 4.19
C ASN A 281 -0.24 -22.79 4.76
N TYR A 282 0.95 -22.68 4.21
CA TYR A 282 2.10 -23.46 4.64
C TYR A 282 2.71 -22.90 5.94
N LEU A 283 2.35 -21.69 6.35
CA LEU A 283 2.67 -21.15 7.66
C LEU A 283 1.63 -21.67 8.67
N THR A 284 1.96 -22.79 9.29
CA THR A 284 1.00 -23.57 10.09
C THR A 284 1.15 -23.41 11.59
N TYR A 285 2.21 -22.74 12.05
CA TYR A 285 2.35 -22.48 13.46
C TYR A 285 1.32 -21.42 13.91
N PRO A 286 0.48 -21.72 14.93
CA PRO A 286 -0.65 -20.86 15.25
C PRO A 286 -0.30 -19.43 15.66
N ASP A 287 0.94 -19.19 16.10
CA ASP A 287 1.45 -17.86 16.48
C ASP A 287 2.44 -17.27 15.46
N GLU A 288 2.40 -17.74 14.20
CA GLU A 288 3.06 -17.04 13.08
C GLU A 288 2.29 -15.78 12.75
N THR A 289 2.45 -14.79 13.61
CA THR A 289 1.64 -13.59 13.60
C THR A 289 2.50 -12.34 13.52
N ASP A 290 1.99 -11.35 12.79
CA ASP A 290 2.43 -9.97 12.88
C ASP A 290 1.60 -9.24 13.94
N ASN A 291 2.30 -8.54 14.82
CA ASN A 291 1.73 -7.71 15.89
C ASN A 291 2.42 -6.37 15.84
N TYR A 292 1.81 -5.40 15.16
CA TYR A 292 2.41 -4.11 14.92
C TYR A 292 1.47 -2.96 15.23
N PHE A 293 2.02 -1.83 15.61
CA PHE A 293 1.30 -0.61 15.86
C PHE A 293 2.08 0.61 15.38
N GLN A 294 1.51 1.32 14.41
CA GLN A 294 2.12 2.51 13.82
C GLN A 294 1.21 3.73 13.95
N PRO A 295 1.19 4.41 15.12
CA PRO A 295 0.46 5.65 15.32
C PRO A 295 1.11 6.80 14.54
N HIS A 296 0.27 7.60 13.90
CA HIS A 296 0.61 8.81 13.17
C HIS A 296 0.12 10.03 13.92
N TYR A 297 0.98 11.03 14.03
CA TYR A 297 0.71 12.33 14.64
C TYR A 297 1.02 13.42 13.62
N GLU A 298 0.05 14.23 13.25
CA GLU A 298 0.20 15.29 12.25
C GLU A 298 -0.29 16.62 12.84
N LEU A 299 0.55 17.65 12.80
CA LEU A 299 0.16 19.02 13.10
C LEU A 299 0.24 19.85 11.83
N VAL A 300 -0.92 20.27 11.34
CA VAL A 300 -1.07 20.99 10.07
C VAL A 300 -1.48 22.43 10.35
N PHE A 301 -0.67 23.37 9.92
CA PHE A 301 -0.97 24.80 9.96
C PHE A 301 -1.05 25.37 8.56
N ASN A 302 -2.23 25.82 8.18
CA ASN A 302 -2.53 26.42 6.90
C ASN A 302 -2.93 27.88 7.09
N ILE A 303 -2.38 28.77 6.28
CA ILE A 303 -2.72 30.19 6.30
C ILE A 303 -2.72 30.75 4.87
N GLN A 304 -3.71 31.62 4.58
CA GLN A 304 -3.83 32.38 3.35
C GLN A 304 -3.76 33.88 3.66
N PRO A 305 -2.53 34.44 3.82
CA PRO A 305 -2.36 35.86 4.18
C PRO A 305 -2.97 36.83 3.18
N SER A 306 -3.03 36.43 1.90
CA SER A 306 -3.68 37.18 0.83
C SER A 306 -4.32 36.22 -0.17
N LYS A 307 -5.17 36.74 -1.08
CA LYS A 307 -5.77 35.92 -2.14
C LYS A 307 -4.74 35.20 -3.02
N ASN A 308 -3.54 35.73 -3.10
CA ASN A 308 -2.46 35.25 -3.98
C ASN A 308 -1.40 34.43 -3.27
N LEU A 309 -1.44 34.33 -1.94
CA LEU A 309 -0.40 33.65 -1.15
C LEU A 309 -1.07 32.65 -0.20
N TYR A 310 -0.67 31.42 -0.32
CA TYR A 310 -1.04 30.34 0.59
C TYR A 310 0.24 29.69 1.15
N VAL A 311 0.26 29.44 2.45
CA VAL A 311 1.36 28.81 3.18
C VAL A 311 0.82 27.64 3.98
N SER A 312 1.43 26.49 3.84
CA SER A 312 1.16 25.28 4.63
C SER A 312 2.44 24.81 5.30
N ASN A 313 2.33 24.44 6.56
CA ASN A 313 3.37 23.75 7.31
C ASN A 313 2.78 22.52 7.97
N THR A 314 3.35 21.37 7.68
CA THR A 314 2.98 20.12 8.32
C THR A 314 4.16 19.56 9.10
N LEU A 315 3.97 19.29 10.37
CA LEU A 315 4.89 18.51 11.20
C LEU A 315 4.28 17.13 11.38
N SER A 316 5.08 16.10 11.22
CA SER A 316 4.65 14.71 11.41
C SER A 316 5.59 13.97 12.34
N TYR A 317 5.02 13.07 13.11
CA TYR A 317 5.71 12.05 13.86
C TYR A 317 5.00 10.71 13.66
N ILE A 318 5.75 9.70 13.22
CA ILE A 318 5.28 8.34 13.04
C ILE A 318 6.16 7.45 13.92
N ARG A 319 5.53 6.67 14.80
CA ARG A 319 6.21 5.69 15.63
C ARG A 319 5.75 4.30 15.19
N GLY A 320 6.69 3.41 14.93
CA GLY A 320 6.42 1.99 14.73
C GLY A 320 6.95 1.20 15.92
N ASP A 321 6.17 0.22 16.39
CA ASP A 321 6.54 -0.63 17.51
C ASP A 321 5.84 -1.99 17.32
N GLY A 322 6.61 -3.05 17.11
CA GLY A 322 6.02 -4.34 16.95
C GLY A 322 6.99 -5.45 16.57
N TYR A 323 6.41 -6.60 16.32
CA TYR A 323 7.15 -7.79 15.97
C TYR A 323 6.30 -8.77 15.17
N PHE A 324 6.97 -9.63 14.44
CA PHE A 324 6.34 -10.82 13.91
C PHE A 324 7.08 -12.07 14.35
N ASN A 325 6.31 -13.12 14.61
CA ASN A 325 6.82 -14.44 14.91
C ASN A 325 6.84 -15.26 13.63
N THR A 326 7.91 -16.02 13.42
CA THR A 326 7.99 -16.97 12.31
C THR A 326 8.65 -18.26 12.74
N SER A 327 8.21 -19.36 12.14
CA SER A 327 8.83 -20.66 12.33
C SER A 327 9.96 -20.88 11.33
N PHE A 328 11.01 -21.55 11.77
CA PHE A 328 12.10 -22.06 10.96
C PHE A 328 12.14 -23.58 11.09
N PRO A 329 11.33 -24.30 10.32
CA PRO A 329 11.41 -25.75 10.27
C PRO A 329 12.78 -26.22 9.81
N VAL A 330 13.26 -27.35 10.35
CA VAL A 330 14.57 -27.91 10.01
C VAL A 330 14.74 -28.14 8.50
N ASP A 331 13.67 -28.40 7.80
CA ASP A 331 13.62 -28.61 6.35
C ASP A 331 14.01 -27.37 5.52
N TYR A 332 14.01 -26.18 6.13
CA TYR A 332 14.52 -24.96 5.51
C TYR A 332 16.05 -24.94 5.43
N GLY A 333 16.73 -25.88 6.09
CA GLY A 333 18.17 -26.11 5.97
C GLY A 333 19.04 -25.23 6.89
N TYR A 334 18.47 -24.37 7.72
CA TYR A 334 19.22 -23.53 8.66
C TYR A 334 19.79 -24.39 9.80
N ASP A 335 21.07 -24.18 10.11
CA ASP A 335 21.72 -24.77 11.25
C ASP A 335 21.84 -23.78 12.44
N PHE A 336 22.38 -24.26 13.56
CA PHE A 336 22.54 -23.43 14.76
C PHE A 336 23.44 -22.22 14.56
N SER A 337 24.39 -22.26 13.61
CA SER A 337 25.28 -21.12 13.37
C SER A 337 24.52 -19.90 12.84
N TYR A 338 23.47 -20.09 12.04
CA TYR A 338 22.58 -19.05 11.60
C TYR A 338 21.96 -18.28 12.78
N PHE A 339 21.57 -19.02 13.83
CA PHE A 339 20.99 -18.45 15.04
C PHE A 339 22.05 -18.09 16.11
N ARG A 340 23.35 -18.08 15.79
CA ARG A 340 24.44 -17.81 16.73
C ARG A 340 24.46 -18.80 17.90
N LEU A 341 24.03 -20.02 17.70
CA LEU A 341 24.08 -21.12 18.62
C LEU A 341 25.20 -22.07 18.24
N ASN A 342 25.70 -22.84 19.20
CA ASN A 342 26.71 -23.85 18.94
C ASN A 342 26.06 -25.22 18.86
N PRO A 343 26.52 -26.11 17.96
CA PRO A 343 26.14 -27.51 18.01
C PRO A 343 26.44 -28.16 19.37
N PHE A 344 25.69 -29.20 19.72
CA PHE A 344 25.89 -29.93 20.94
C PHE A 344 25.80 -31.44 20.69
N PHE A 345 26.23 -32.26 21.66
CA PHE A 345 26.34 -33.71 21.49
C PHE A 345 25.39 -34.46 22.42
N VAL A 346 24.88 -35.59 21.93
CA VAL A 346 24.01 -36.52 22.67
C VAL A 346 24.51 -37.95 22.52
N SER A 347 24.15 -38.80 23.49
CA SER A 347 24.64 -40.18 23.56
C SER A 347 24.01 -41.13 22.52
N ASP A 348 22.86 -40.78 21.95
CA ASP A 348 22.08 -41.66 21.07
C ASP A 348 21.45 -40.90 19.90
N THR A 349 20.87 -41.65 18.97
CA THR A 349 20.24 -41.11 17.75
C THR A 349 18.69 -41.13 17.83
N THR A 350 18.13 -41.30 19.00
CA THR A 350 16.67 -41.49 19.22
C THR A 350 16.07 -40.39 20.09
N THR A 351 16.89 -39.57 20.74
CA THR A 351 16.45 -38.49 21.62
C THR A 351 15.73 -37.38 20.82
N PHE A 352 16.20 -37.04 19.61
CA PHE A 352 15.65 -35.99 18.77
C PHE A 352 15.26 -36.52 17.39
N LYS A 353 14.58 -35.71 16.58
CA LYS A 353 14.27 -36.01 15.18
C LYS A 353 15.56 -36.28 14.41
N SER A 354 15.54 -37.27 13.51
CA SER A 354 16.71 -37.66 12.71
C SER A 354 17.27 -36.51 11.84
N SER A 355 16.45 -35.55 11.48
CA SER A 355 16.82 -34.33 10.70
C SER A 355 17.62 -33.31 11.50
N TYR A 356 17.67 -33.42 12.84
CA TYR A 356 18.46 -32.52 13.69
C TYR A 356 19.94 -32.88 13.78
N TYR A 357 20.24 -34.17 13.50
CA TYR A 357 21.59 -34.70 13.59
C TYR A 357 22.40 -34.30 12.36
N ARG A 358 23.63 -33.87 12.60
CA ARG A 358 24.61 -33.69 11.54
C ARG A 358 24.85 -34.99 10.79
N ARG A 359 25.00 -34.89 9.47
CA ARG A 359 25.26 -36.02 8.59
C ARG A 359 26.65 -35.95 7.98
N ASN A 360 27.31 -37.14 7.84
CA ASN A 360 28.48 -37.30 7.00
C ASN A 360 28.07 -37.30 5.50
N ALA A 361 29.06 -37.21 4.62
CA ALA A 361 28.84 -37.26 3.18
C ALA A 361 28.17 -38.55 2.67
N ASP A 362 28.30 -39.66 3.41
CA ASP A 362 27.68 -40.97 3.12
C ASP A 362 26.24 -41.10 3.67
N GLY A 363 25.72 -40.03 4.31
CA GLY A 363 24.40 -40.02 4.92
C GLY A 363 24.30 -40.57 6.32
N SER A 364 25.39 -41.16 6.87
CA SER A 364 25.45 -41.64 8.26
C SER A 364 25.43 -40.46 9.24
N PHE A 365 25.01 -40.70 10.50
CA PHE A 365 25.10 -39.69 11.55
C PHE A 365 26.57 -39.40 11.90
N TYR A 366 26.90 -38.11 12.03
CA TYR A 366 28.23 -37.73 12.50
C TYR A 366 28.38 -38.07 14.00
N PHE A 367 29.45 -38.80 14.31
CA PHE A 367 29.77 -39.23 15.66
C PHE A 367 31.21 -38.82 16.01
N GLU A 368 31.37 -38.15 17.16
CA GLU A 368 32.68 -37.80 17.69
C GLU A 368 33.00 -38.64 18.92
N GLN A 369 34.12 -39.34 18.87
CA GLN A 369 34.53 -40.24 19.96
C GLN A 369 34.71 -39.48 21.29
N GLY A 370 34.04 -39.89 22.32
CA GLY A 370 34.05 -39.27 23.65
C GLY A 370 33.02 -38.13 23.83
N LYS A 371 32.34 -37.70 22.76
CA LYS A 371 31.26 -36.70 22.84
C LYS A 371 29.89 -37.28 22.46
N GLY A 372 29.83 -38.15 21.44
CA GLY A 372 28.58 -38.70 20.92
C GLY A 372 28.15 -38.18 19.56
N TYR A 373 26.85 -38.12 19.31
CA TYR A 373 26.25 -37.68 18.06
C TYR A 373 25.99 -36.17 18.11
N GLU A 374 26.35 -35.46 17.06
CA GLU A 374 26.21 -34.00 16.98
C GLU A 374 24.80 -33.59 16.54
N ILE A 375 24.18 -32.68 17.31
CA ILE A 375 22.96 -31.97 16.96
C ILE A 375 23.37 -30.61 16.43
N GLU A 376 23.04 -30.30 15.19
CA GLU A 376 23.39 -29.01 14.54
C GLU A 376 22.15 -28.16 14.12
N ARG A 377 20.95 -28.73 14.20
CA ARG A 377 19.69 -28.12 13.75
C ARG A 377 18.56 -28.41 14.71
N SER A 378 17.52 -27.62 14.60
CA SER A 378 16.24 -27.81 15.31
C SER A 378 15.11 -27.08 14.59
N ASP A 379 13.88 -27.52 14.80
CA ASP A 379 12.74 -26.63 14.51
C ASP A 379 12.79 -25.47 15.50
N MET A 380 12.80 -24.25 14.96
CA MET A 380 12.95 -23.02 15.74
C MET A 380 11.73 -22.12 15.57
N ILE A 381 11.44 -21.32 16.57
CA ILE A 381 10.52 -20.18 16.50
C ILE A 381 11.31 -18.94 16.84
N THR A 382 11.21 -17.94 15.99
CA THR A 382 11.88 -16.66 16.17
C THR A 382 10.87 -15.54 16.28
N LYS A 383 11.29 -14.48 16.95
CA LYS A 383 10.58 -13.21 17.04
C LYS A 383 11.47 -12.12 16.45
N LEU A 384 10.99 -11.47 15.39
CA LEU A 384 11.68 -10.40 14.72
C LEU A 384 11.00 -9.07 15.10
N THR A 385 11.75 -8.20 15.77
CA THR A 385 11.22 -6.95 16.34
C THR A 385 11.77 -5.75 15.57
N VAL A 386 10.88 -4.80 15.28
CA VAL A 386 11.21 -3.52 14.67
C VAL A 386 10.59 -2.39 15.48
N ASN A 387 11.44 -1.46 15.93
CA ASN A 387 11.02 -0.23 16.58
C ASN A 387 11.53 0.95 15.77
N ASN A 388 10.66 1.82 15.30
CA ASN A 388 11.08 2.95 14.49
C ASN A 388 10.44 4.27 14.92
N ASN A 389 11.10 5.37 14.56
CA ASN A 389 10.64 6.73 14.78
C ASN A 389 10.97 7.57 13.55
N THR A 390 9.94 8.20 12.97
CA THR A 390 10.08 9.07 11.81
C THR A 390 9.54 10.46 12.14
N TYR A 391 10.39 11.46 12.04
CA TYR A 391 10.05 12.88 12.23
C TYR A 391 10.08 13.58 10.89
N GLY A 392 9.06 14.36 10.58
CA GLY A 392 8.94 15.06 9.30
C GLY A 392 8.52 16.51 9.44
N TRP A 393 9.05 17.37 8.56
CA TRP A 393 8.60 18.73 8.34
C TRP A 393 8.42 18.97 6.84
N PHE A 394 7.21 19.41 6.46
CA PHE A 394 6.78 19.56 5.07
C PHE A 394 6.25 20.99 4.84
N PRO A 395 7.14 21.98 4.64
CA PRO A 395 6.74 23.34 4.32
C PRO A 395 6.32 23.47 2.87
N LYS A 396 5.31 24.31 2.61
CA LYS A 396 4.83 24.60 1.27
C LYS A 396 4.29 26.02 1.17
N VAL A 397 4.65 26.69 0.08
CA VAL A 397 4.17 28.02 -0.26
C VAL A 397 3.62 27.98 -1.69
N GLN A 398 2.40 28.46 -1.88
CA GLN A 398 1.78 28.65 -3.18
C GLN A 398 1.57 30.13 -3.44
N ILE A 399 1.94 30.58 -4.63
CA ILE A 399 1.84 31.96 -5.07
C ILE A 399 1.09 31.99 -6.38
N SER A 400 -0.07 32.66 -6.40
CA SER A 400 -0.74 33.05 -7.65
C SER A 400 -0.20 34.42 -8.09
N HIS A 401 0.20 34.54 -9.35
CA HIS A 401 0.78 35.80 -9.85
C HIS A 401 0.29 36.14 -11.25
N ASN A 402 0.62 37.33 -11.70
CA ASN A 402 0.25 37.84 -13.03
C ASN A 402 -1.26 37.70 -13.32
N LYS A 403 -2.12 38.15 -12.38
CA LYS A 403 -3.59 38.09 -12.48
C LYS A 403 -4.09 36.63 -12.65
N ASP A 404 -3.56 35.73 -11.84
CA ASP A 404 -3.88 34.30 -11.82
C ASP A 404 -3.51 33.52 -13.11
N LYS A 405 -2.63 34.08 -13.94
CA LYS A 405 -2.05 33.34 -15.07
C LYS A 405 -0.97 32.37 -14.64
N GLY A 406 -0.21 32.69 -13.58
CA GLY A 406 0.83 31.85 -13.03
C GLY A 406 0.47 31.33 -11.64
N LYS A 407 0.78 30.05 -11.38
CA LYS A 407 0.66 29.40 -10.10
C LYS A 407 1.97 28.71 -9.77
N ALA A 408 2.78 29.34 -8.91
CA ALA A 408 4.05 28.79 -8.42
C ALA A 408 3.82 28.06 -7.10
N VAL A 409 4.42 26.88 -6.94
CA VAL A 409 4.48 26.12 -5.69
C VAL A 409 5.92 25.88 -5.34
N LEU A 410 6.33 26.30 -4.16
CA LEU A 410 7.64 26.05 -3.58
C LEU A 410 7.44 25.23 -2.31
N GLY A 411 8.23 24.20 -2.10
CA GLY A 411 8.14 23.41 -0.88
C GLY A 411 9.33 22.50 -0.69
N GLY A 412 9.25 21.68 0.33
CA GLY A 412 10.32 20.78 0.68
C GLY A 412 9.91 19.75 1.70
N GLU A 413 10.89 18.90 2.01
CA GLU A 413 10.80 17.84 3.00
C GLU A 413 12.10 17.82 3.81
N VAL A 414 11.98 17.76 5.12
CA VAL A 414 13.05 17.38 6.03
C VAL A 414 12.55 16.23 6.86
N ARG A 415 13.14 15.05 6.71
CA ARG A 415 12.70 13.84 7.39
C ARG A 415 13.90 13.12 8.02
N PHE A 416 13.70 12.67 9.26
CA PHE A 416 14.65 11.88 10.03
C PHE A 416 13.97 10.60 10.46
N HIS A 417 14.55 9.49 10.09
CA HIS A 417 14.11 8.16 10.47
C HIS A 417 15.22 7.44 11.23
N ASN A 418 14.85 6.75 12.30
CA ASN A 418 15.73 5.85 13.05
C ASN A 418 14.95 4.60 13.40
N SER A 419 15.61 3.46 13.27
CA SER A 419 15.06 2.14 13.59
C SER A 419 16.00 1.33 14.46
N GLU A 420 15.43 0.38 15.16
CA GLU A 420 16.11 -0.69 15.87
C GLU A 420 15.50 -2.02 15.42
N HIS A 421 16.33 -2.91 14.92
CA HIS A 421 15.93 -4.23 14.44
C HIS A 421 16.66 -5.31 15.21
N PHE A 422 15.94 -6.32 15.67
CA PHE A 422 16.57 -7.48 16.30
C PHE A 422 15.73 -8.74 16.19
N GLY A 423 16.41 -9.89 16.10
CA GLY A 423 15.80 -11.21 16.06
C GLY A 423 16.19 -12.05 17.26
N GLU A 424 15.21 -12.70 17.84
CA GLU A 424 15.35 -13.55 19.02
C GLU A 424 14.83 -14.97 18.72
N VAL A 425 15.59 -16.00 19.13
CA VAL A 425 15.08 -17.36 19.21
C VAL A 425 14.25 -17.48 20.49
N THR A 426 12.94 -17.66 20.33
CA THR A 426 12.00 -17.78 21.45
C THR A 426 11.74 -19.22 21.88
N PHE A 427 11.88 -20.15 20.92
CA PHE A 427 11.69 -21.58 21.15
C PHE A 427 12.52 -22.39 20.16
N GLY A 428 12.92 -23.59 20.57
CA GLY A 428 13.48 -24.64 19.72
C GLY A 428 13.24 -26.00 20.37
N GLU A 429 12.91 -27.01 19.56
CA GLU A 429 12.68 -28.38 20.06
C GLU A 429 13.96 -29.02 20.64
N ALA A 430 15.10 -28.66 20.07
CA ALA A 430 16.42 -29.07 20.57
C ALA A 430 17.31 -27.85 20.67
N LEU A 431 17.61 -27.37 21.86
CA LEU A 431 18.50 -26.22 22.07
C LEU A 431 19.73 -26.65 22.89
N PRO A 432 20.93 -26.06 22.63
CA PRO A 432 22.11 -26.24 23.45
C PRO A 432 21.83 -25.90 24.92
N GLN A 433 22.37 -26.70 25.84
CA GLN A 433 22.22 -26.44 27.26
C GLN A 433 22.79 -25.06 27.63
N GLY A 434 21.99 -24.25 28.34
CA GLY A 434 22.39 -22.90 28.75
C GLY A 434 21.99 -21.79 27.76
N THR A 435 21.30 -22.16 26.66
CA THR A 435 20.67 -21.12 25.79
C THR A 435 19.75 -20.27 26.63
N GLN A 436 19.99 -18.97 26.58
CA GLN A 436 19.15 -18.01 27.32
C GLN A 436 17.77 -17.86 26.66
N PRO A 437 16.69 -17.62 27.43
CA PRO A 437 15.42 -17.24 26.82
C PRO A 437 15.57 -15.99 25.95
N ASN A 438 14.88 -15.97 24.81
CA ASN A 438 14.97 -14.89 23.82
C ASN A 438 16.43 -14.67 23.37
N HIS A 439 17.08 -15.73 22.91
CA HIS A 439 18.46 -15.70 22.43
C HIS A 439 18.57 -14.81 21.21
N LEU A 440 19.32 -13.69 21.33
CA LEU A 440 19.51 -12.70 20.28
C LEU A 440 20.48 -13.22 19.21
N TYR A 441 20.07 -13.19 17.92
CA TYR A 441 20.90 -13.68 16.82
C TYR A 441 21.23 -12.64 15.75
N TYR A 442 20.47 -11.54 15.66
CA TYR A 442 20.88 -10.31 14.98
C TYR A 442 20.40 -9.08 15.76
N PHE A 443 21.11 -7.98 15.59
CA PHE A 443 20.75 -6.66 16.13
C PHE A 443 21.49 -5.56 15.38
N TYR A 444 20.77 -4.57 14.90
CA TYR A 444 21.35 -3.38 14.31
C TYR A 444 20.42 -2.16 14.45
N ASN A 445 20.99 -0.96 14.23
CA ASN A 445 20.23 0.27 14.07
C ASN A 445 20.31 0.72 12.61
N GLY A 446 19.14 0.99 12.04
CA GLY A 446 18.97 1.60 10.73
C GLY A 446 18.63 3.08 10.85
N GLY A 447 18.81 3.81 9.76
CA GLY A 447 18.40 5.20 9.71
C GLY A 447 18.45 5.79 8.32
N LYS A 448 17.57 6.80 8.09
CA LYS A 448 17.56 7.57 6.86
C LYS A 448 17.30 9.04 7.14
N LYS A 449 18.10 9.89 6.52
CA LYS A 449 17.90 11.34 6.52
C LYS A 449 17.52 11.77 5.11
N THR A 450 16.43 12.50 4.99
CA THR A 450 15.96 13.02 3.70
C THR A 450 15.86 14.53 3.79
N PHE A 451 16.41 15.20 2.79
CA PHE A 451 16.22 16.61 2.53
C PHE A 451 15.81 16.78 1.07
N SER A 452 14.68 17.44 0.84
CA SER A 452 14.19 17.72 -0.51
C SER A 452 13.69 19.15 -0.61
N VAL A 453 13.97 19.78 -1.75
CA VAL A 453 13.36 21.06 -2.12
C VAL A 453 12.82 20.97 -3.54
N TYR A 454 11.67 21.57 -3.77
CA TYR A 454 11.05 21.58 -5.09
C TYR A 454 10.43 22.92 -5.42
N ALA A 455 10.36 23.19 -6.71
CA ALA A 455 9.63 24.31 -7.28
C ALA A 455 8.83 23.82 -8.48
N ASN A 456 7.57 24.22 -8.57
CA ASN A 456 6.72 23.92 -9.70
C ASN A 456 5.97 25.16 -10.11
N GLU A 457 5.97 25.48 -11.39
CA GLU A 457 5.22 26.57 -11.99
C GLU A 457 4.27 26.03 -13.06
N ILE A 458 3.02 26.42 -13.00
CA ILE A 458 2.07 26.24 -14.09
C ILE A 458 1.64 27.64 -14.54
N TYR A 459 1.93 27.96 -15.80
CA TYR A 459 1.67 29.27 -16.36
C TYR A 459 0.74 29.21 -17.56
N ARG A 460 -0.34 29.98 -17.53
CA ARG A 460 -1.27 30.15 -18.64
C ARG A 460 -0.64 31.11 -19.67
N VAL A 461 0.04 30.52 -20.67
CA VAL A 461 0.70 31.28 -21.75
C VAL A 461 -0.30 32.01 -22.61
N THR A 462 -1.39 31.32 -22.99
CA THR A 462 -2.56 31.88 -23.67
C THR A 462 -3.83 31.36 -23.00
N ASP A 463 -5.00 31.84 -23.41
CA ASP A 463 -6.28 31.32 -22.88
C ASP A 463 -6.49 29.81 -23.13
N LYS A 464 -5.74 29.25 -24.09
CA LYS A 464 -5.82 27.82 -24.47
C LYS A 464 -4.58 27.01 -24.10
N LEU A 465 -3.45 27.63 -23.83
CA LEU A 465 -2.17 26.96 -23.60
C LEU A 465 -1.65 27.20 -22.19
N ASN A 466 -1.47 26.12 -21.44
CA ASN A 466 -0.78 26.11 -20.16
C ASN A 466 0.58 25.41 -20.33
N ALA A 467 1.61 25.92 -19.69
CA ALA A 467 2.93 25.34 -19.61
C ALA A 467 3.30 25.03 -18.16
N MET A 468 3.93 23.90 -17.92
CA MET A 468 4.43 23.47 -16.61
C MET A 468 5.94 23.30 -16.64
N LEU A 469 6.58 23.74 -15.56
CA LEU A 469 7.97 23.46 -15.27
C LEU A 469 8.11 23.09 -13.78
N GLY A 470 8.62 21.90 -13.52
CA GLY A 470 8.91 21.40 -12.19
C GLY A 470 10.38 21.05 -12.03
N LEU A 471 10.97 21.44 -10.92
CA LEU A 471 12.34 21.12 -10.55
C LEU A 471 12.35 20.59 -9.12
N GLN A 472 13.10 19.52 -8.87
CA GLN A 472 13.26 18.98 -7.53
C GLN A 472 14.72 18.57 -7.31
N TYR A 473 15.25 18.90 -6.15
CA TYR A 473 16.51 18.36 -5.64
C TYR A 473 16.26 17.54 -4.39
N ILE A 474 16.88 16.37 -4.30
CA ILE A 474 16.71 15.42 -3.22
C ILE A 474 18.08 14.95 -2.74
N HIS A 475 18.28 14.95 -1.43
CA HIS A 475 19.44 14.36 -0.77
C HIS A 475 18.97 13.31 0.24
N HIS A 476 19.49 12.09 0.10
CA HIS A 476 19.28 10.99 1.06
C HIS A 476 20.59 10.55 1.65
N THR A 477 20.58 10.20 2.92
CA THR A 477 21.66 9.48 3.58
C THR A 477 21.08 8.31 4.36
N TYR A 478 21.44 7.10 3.97
CA TYR A 478 21.27 5.91 4.80
C TYR A 478 22.42 5.79 5.79
N GLU A 479 22.10 5.28 6.96
CA GLU A 479 23.04 4.98 8.02
C GLU A 479 22.70 3.60 8.61
N LEU A 480 23.67 2.69 8.66
CA LEU A 480 23.58 1.44 9.39
C LEU A 480 24.66 1.48 10.48
N SER A 481 24.26 1.17 11.70
CA SER A 481 25.14 1.28 12.87
C SER A 481 24.77 0.27 13.94
N ASN A 482 25.67 0.09 14.91
CA ASN A 482 25.44 -0.74 16.08
C ASN A 482 25.06 -2.19 15.76
N ASP A 483 25.61 -2.74 14.65
CA ASP A 483 25.53 -4.18 14.41
C ASP A 483 26.35 -4.89 15.50
N ARG A 484 25.66 -5.66 16.36
CA ARG A 484 26.28 -6.28 17.54
C ARG A 484 27.09 -7.52 17.22
N PHE A 485 26.86 -8.11 16.06
CA PHE A 485 27.45 -9.40 15.69
C PHE A 485 28.47 -9.30 14.57
N LYS A 486 28.43 -8.20 13.81
CA LYS A 486 29.27 -8.00 12.65
C LYS A 486 29.87 -6.57 12.69
N PRO A 487 31.10 -6.35 12.18
CA PRO A 487 31.80 -5.07 12.26
C PRO A 487 31.30 -4.07 11.22
N TYR A 488 30.01 -4.10 10.83
CA TYR A 488 29.50 -3.27 9.74
C TYR A 488 28.84 -2.01 10.26
N ASN A 489 29.42 -0.86 9.91
CA ASN A 489 28.87 0.47 10.18
C ASN A 489 29.19 1.35 8.98
N PHE A 490 28.16 1.85 8.29
CA PHE A 490 28.38 2.64 7.09
C PHE A 490 27.32 3.72 6.88
N LYS A 491 27.65 4.68 6.01
CA LYS A 491 26.74 5.69 5.49
C LYS A 491 26.83 5.73 3.99
N VAL A 492 25.68 5.78 3.32
CA VAL A 492 25.60 5.94 1.87
C VAL A 492 24.69 7.11 1.55
N SER A 493 25.18 8.04 0.72
CA SER A 493 24.42 9.24 0.34
C SER A 493 24.12 9.27 -1.15
N TYR A 494 22.94 9.76 -1.48
CA TYR A 494 22.45 9.93 -2.84
C TYR A 494 22.00 11.38 -3.05
N ASN A 495 22.27 11.91 -4.25
CA ASN A 495 21.86 13.24 -4.66
C ASN A 495 21.13 13.13 -6.00
N PHE A 496 19.92 13.62 -6.08
CA PHE A 496 19.11 13.56 -7.29
C PHE A 496 18.59 14.93 -7.69
N PHE A 497 18.62 15.20 -8.97
CA PHE A 497 17.97 16.36 -9.58
C PHE A 497 16.99 15.86 -10.63
N THR A 498 15.70 16.19 -10.48
CA THR A 498 14.62 15.63 -11.28
C THR A 498 13.77 16.74 -11.92
N PRO A 499 14.08 17.14 -13.17
CA PRO A 499 13.31 18.10 -13.93
C PRO A 499 12.07 17.47 -14.56
N ARG A 500 11.01 18.28 -14.68
CA ARG A 500 9.74 17.93 -15.35
C ARG A 500 9.25 19.11 -16.16
N THR A 501 8.63 18.84 -17.28
CA THR A 501 8.01 19.89 -18.10
C THR A 501 6.80 19.34 -18.85
N GLY A 502 5.85 20.20 -19.14
CA GLY A 502 4.69 19.78 -19.89
C GLY A 502 3.91 20.96 -20.48
N LEU A 503 3.11 20.66 -21.48
CA LEU A 503 2.21 21.58 -22.12
C LEU A 503 0.79 20.98 -22.14
N ASN A 504 -0.20 21.78 -21.80
CA ASN A 504 -1.62 21.42 -21.97
C ASN A 504 -2.27 22.42 -22.92
N TYR A 505 -2.97 21.94 -23.95
CA TYR A 505 -3.66 22.76 -24.92
C TYR A 505 -5.17 22.43 -24.96
N ASN A 506 -6.00 23.42 -24.73
CA ASN A 506 -7.45 23.35 -24.81
C ASN A 506 -7.91 23.70 -26.24
N PHE A 507 -8.13 22.68 -27.08
CA PHE A 507 -8.56 22.84 -28.46
C PHE A 507 -9.94 23.50 -28.53
N SER A 508 -10.85 23.08 -27.64
CA SER A 508 -12.19 23.64 -27.48
C SER A 508 -12.62 23.54 -26.00
N ASP A 509 -13.82 23.95 -25.67
CA ASP A 509 -14.37 23.82 -24.31
C ASP A 509 -14.56 22.38 -23.87
N ARG A 510 -14.59 21.41 -24.80
CA ARG A 510 -14.80 19.99 -24.50
C ARG A 510 -13.57 19.12 -24.74
N PHE A 511 -12.63 19.58 -25.55
CA PHE A 511 -11.50 18.79 -25.99
C PHE A 511 -10.17 19.44 -25.62
N SER A 512 -9.31 18.69 -24.97
CA SER A 512 -7.95 19.09 -24.57
C SER A 512 -6.94 18.00 -24.85
N GLY A 513 -5.68 18.37 -24.89
CA GLY A 513 -4.58 17.41 -24.97
C GLY A 513 -3.36 17.96 -24.26
N TYR A 514 -2.47 17.07 -23.86
CA TYR A 514 -1.22 17.44 -23.19
C TYR A 514 -0.06 16.56 -23.67
N VAL A 515 1.14 17.07 -23.45
CA VAL A 515 2.39 16.33 -23.52
C VAL A 515 3.22 16.68 -22.29
N ASN A 516 3.85 15.67 -21.70
CA ASN A 516 4.83 15.92 -20.66
C ASN A 516 6.09 15.08 -20.87
N TYR A 517 7.18 15.56 -20.28
CA TYR A 517 8.44 14.87 -20.12
C TYR A 517 8.88 14.98 -18.67
N SER A 518 9.32 13.87 -18.11
CA SER A 518 9.82 13.78 -16.74
C SER A 518 11.09 12.95 -16.68
N TYR A 519 12.03 13.39 -15.86
CA TYR A 519 13.20 12.61 -15.49
C TYR A 519 13.15 12.34 -13.99
N ALA A 520 13.31 11.09 -13.59
CA ALA A 520 13.27 10.65 -12.19
C ALA A 520 14.43 9.72 -11.85
N LYS A 521 14.82 9.75 -10.57
CA LYS A 521 15.78 8.83 -9.97
C LYS A 521 15.27 8.33 -8.62
N ARG A 522 15.66 7.10 -8.26
CA ARG A 522 15.36 6.53 -6.96
C ARG A 522 16.54 5.71 -6.45
N GLU A 523 16.80 5.82 -5.17
CA GLU A 523 17.79 5.04 -4.45
C GLU A 523 17.30 3.59 -4.22
N PRO A 524 18.23 2.60 -4.07
CA PRO A 524 17.90 1.27 -3.56
C PRO A 524 17.50 1.33 -2.08
N ARG A 525 16.84 0.29 -1.57
CA ARG A 525 16.52 0.14 -0.16
C ARG A 525 17.80 -0.10 0.64
N LEU A 526 17.75 0.16 1.96
CA LEU A 526 18.88 -0.18 2.84
C LEU A 526 19.18 -1.69 2.80
N LYS A 527 18.13 -2.52 2.83
CA LYS A 527 18.22 -3.99 2.74
C LYS A 527 18.86 -4.48 1.43
N ASP A 528 18.70 -3.77 0.33
CA ASP A 528 19.35 -4.13 -0.96
C ASP A 528 20.88 -3.89 -0.94
N ILE A 529 21.32 -2.94 -0.10
CA ILE A 529 22.75 -2.65 0.10
C ILE A 529 23.34 -3.65 1.09
N TYR A 530 22.61 -3.94 2.17
CA TYR A 530 22.98 -4.89 3.20
C TYR A 530 21.75 -5.39 3.95
N ASP A 531 21.50 -6.69 3.86
CA ASP A 531 20.51 -7.38 4.68
C ASP A 531 21.12 -7.75 6.04
N ALA A 532 20.97 -6.86 7.01
CA ALA A 532 21.51 -7.06 8.36
C ALA A 532 20.71 -8.06 9.21
N GLU A 533 19.47 -8.38 8.79
CA GLU A 533 18.60 -9.38 9.43
C GLU A 533 19.02 -10.81 9.10
N ASP A 534 19.73 -11.00 7.98
CA ASP A 534 20.34 -12.27 7.62
C ASP A 534 21.75 -12.39 8.25
N PRO A 535 21.96 -13.31 9.23
CA PRO A 535 23.25 -13.55 9.88
C PRO A 535 24.40 -13.88 8.93
N ASP A 536 24.12 -14.46 7.77
CA ASP A 536 25.11 -14.88 6.80
C ASP A 536 25.40 -13.81 5.73
N SER A 537 24.58 -12.77 5.66
CA SER A 537 24.72 -11.68 4.70
C SER A 537 25.98 -10.81 4.93
N ARG A 538 26.42 -10.16 3.86
CA ARG A 538 27.51 -9.17 3.87
C ARG A 538 27.11 -7.94 3.06
N PRO A 539 27.61 -6.74 3.41
CA PRO A 539 27.35 -5.53 2.64
C PRO A 539 27.83 -5.64 1.18
N ASN A 540 26.97 -5.24 0.24
CA ASN A 540 27.19 -5.35 -1.19
C ASN A 540 27.92 -4.10 -1.74
N PHE A 541 29.21 -3.96 -1.45
CA PHE A 541 30.08 -2.90 -1.96
C PHE A 541 31.17 -3.45 -2.86
N ARG A 542 31.58 -2.68 -3.87
CA ARG A 542 32.72 -3.01 -4.73
C ARG A 542 34.02 -2.94 -3.96
N ILE A 543 34.18 -1.93 -3.11
CA ILE A 543 35.34 -1.75 -2.23
C ILE A 543 34.80 -1.84 -0.80
N LEU A 544 35.20 -2.90 -0.11
CA LEU A 544 34.76 -3.24 1.23
C LEU A 544 35.95 -3.58 2.12
N ASP A 545 36.27 -2.70 3.06
CA ASP A 545 37.27 -2.94 4.12
C ASP A 545 36.69 -2.44 5.47
N PRO A 546 35.90 -3.27 6.15
CA PRO A 546 35.25 -2.88 7.41
C PRO A 546 36.25 -2.51 8.51
N ALA A 547 37.45 -3.12 8.51
CA ALA A 547 38.48 -2.84 9.52
C ALA A 547 39.00 -1.39 9.45
N ASN A 548 39.02 -0.80 8.25
CA ASN A 548 39.39 0.58 8.02
C ASN A 548 38.18 1.52 7.77
N GLY A 549 36.93 0.99 7.92
CA GLY A 549 35.70 1.75 7.71
C GLY A 549 35.46 2.15 6.26
N ILE A 550 35.93 1.37 5.29
CA ILE A 550 35.81 1.65 3.85
C ILE A 550 34.62 0.89 3.30
N TYR A 551 33.63 1.63 2.79
CA TYR A 551 32.40 1.13 2.17
C TYR A 551 32.09 2.00 0.95
N GLU A 552 32.65 1.62 -0.21
CA GLU A 552 32.56 2.45 -1.41
C GLU A 552 31.93 1.70 -2.58
N ASP A 553 31.17 2.46 -3.39
CA ASP A 553 30.55 2.02 -4.63
C ASP A 553 29.61 0.81 -4.42
N PRO A 554 28.41 1.00 -3.80
CA PRO A 554 27.43 -0.07 -3.67
C PRO A 554 27.18 -0.76 -5.02
N LEU A 555 27.11 -2.11 -5.04
CA LEU A 555 26.89 -2.89 -6.26
C LEU A 555 25.51 -2.57 -6.86
N ILE A 556 24.47 -2.47 -6.02
CA ILE A 556 23.17 -2.01 -6.45
C ILE A 556 23.17 -0.50 -6.68
N LYS A 557 22.72 -0.10 -7.87
CA LYS A 557 22.75 1.30 -8.32
C LYS A 557 21.38 1.94 -8.23
N PRO A 558 21.29 3.26 -8.03
CA PRO A 558 20.03 3.98 -8.20
C PRO A 558 19.45 3.77 -9.59
N GLU A 559 18.14 3.59 -9.65
CA GLU A 559 17.43 3.55 -10.91
C GLU A 559 17.17 4.96 -11.46
N GLU A 560 17.19 5.09 -12.78
CA GLU A 560 16.95 6.31 -13.52
C GLU A 560 15.88 6.07 -14.59
N MET A 561 14.97 7.03 -14.79
CA MET A 561 13.88 6.90 -15.73
C MET A 561 13.68 8.18 -16.52
N ASN A 562 13.48 8.04 -17.84
CA ASN A 562 12.91 9.06 -18.70
C ASN A 562 11.49 8.67 -19.06
N ASP A 563 10.53 9.55 -18.82
CA ASP A 563 9.12 9.34 -19.07
C ASP A 563 8.59 10.39 -20.04
N ILE A 564 7.91 9.96 -21.10
CA ILE A 564 7.21 10.81 -22.05
C ILE A 564 5.76 10.35 -22.10
N GLU A 565 4.85 11.29 -21.89
CA GLU A 565 3.41 11.02 -21.95
C GLU A 565 2.70 11.98 -22.91
N ILE A 566 1.72 11.47 -23.63
CA ILE A 566 0.82 12.24 -24.49
C ILE A 566 -0.61 11.81 -24.19
N GLY A 567 -1.46 12.74 -23.78
CA GLY A 567 -2.85 12.44 -23.45
C GLY A 567 -3.84 13.38 -24.13
N PHE A 568 -5.06 12.87 -24.32
CA PHE A 568 -6.19 13.60 -24.84
C PHE A 568 -7.41 13.34 -23.97
N GLY A 569 -8.18 14.40 -23.69
CA GLY A 569 -9.39 14.33 -22.89
C GLY A 569 -10.58 14.99 -23.60
N TYR A 570 -11.73 14.34 -23.48
CA TYR A 570 -13.02 14.87 -23.89
C TYR A 570 -13.95 14.96 -22.68
N ASN A 571 -14.60 16.12 -22.49
CA ASN A 571 -15.52 16.33 -21.38
C ASN A 571 -16.79 17.03 -21.87
N SER A 572 -17.93 16.41 -21.61
CA SER A 572 -19.26 16.96 -21.88
C SER A 572 -20.21 16.59 -20.73
N ASP A 573 -21.43 17.10 -20.78
CA ASP A 573 -22.45 16.86 -19.74
C ASP A 573 -22.80 15.37 -19.53
N ILE A 574 -22.57 14.53 -20.53
CA ILE A 574 -22.96 13.11 -20.55
C ILE A 574 -21.81 12.14 -20.73
N LEU A 575 -20.63 12.61 -21.17
CA LEU A 575 -19.46 11.77 -21.44
C LEU A 575 -18.18 12.50 -21.06
N ARG A 576 -17.41 11.86 -20.19
CA ARG A 576 -15.99 12.13 -19.96
C ARG A 576 -15.21 10.95 -20.53
N ALA A 577 -14.18 11.18 -21.31
CA ALA A 577 -13.32 10.14 -21.84
C ALA A 577 -11.88 10.66 -21.95
N GLY A 578 -10.93 9.78 -21.70
CA GLY A 578 -9.50 10.04 -21.80
C GLY A 578 -8.78 8.95 -22.57
N ILE A 579 -7.70 9.32 -23.23
CA ILE A 579 -6.70 8.39 -23.77
C ILE A 579 -5.32 8.94 -23.47
N ASN A 580 -4.44 8.09 -22.95
CA ASN A 580 -3.06 8.42 -22.64
C ASN A 580 -2.10 7.41 -23.26
N PHE A 581 -1.00 7.89 -23.81
CA PHE A 581 0.14 7.12 -24.31
C PHE A 581 1.34 7.45 -23.43
N TYR A 582 2.05 6.44 -22.95
CA TYR A 582 3.25 6.63 -22.15
C TYR A 582 4.40 5.74 -22.63
N ASN A 583 5.63 6.23 -22.42
CA ASN A 583 6.85 5.48 -22.66
C ASN A 583 7.91 5.87 -21.62
N MET A 584 8.25 4.91 -20.78
CA MET A 584 9.24 5.01 -19.73
C MET A 584 10.45 4.16 -20.08
N ASP A 585 11.62 4.78 -20.26
CA ASP A 585 12.91 4.12 -20.55
C ASP A 585 13.77 4.20 -19.28
N PHE A 586 14.12 3.05 -18.74
CA PHE A 586 14.89 2.91 -17.52
C PHE A 586 16.34 2.56 -17.78
N LYS A 587 17.19 3.05 -16.88
CA LYS A 587 18.56 2.61 -16.68
C LYS A 587 18.73 2.15 -15.23
N ASN A 588 19.36 0.99 -15.05
CA ASN A 588 19.56 0.36 -13.74
C ASN A 588 18.24 0.15 -12.98
N GLU A 589 17.17 -0.21 -13.65
CA GLU A 589 15.90 -0.47 -13.00
C GLU A 589 16.06 -1.51 -11.89
N ILE A 590 15.57 -1.20 -10.69
CA ILE A 590 15.55 -2.14 -9.56
C ILE A 590 14.32 -3.02 -9.72
N VAL A 591 14.55 -4.26 -10.12
CA VAL A 591 13.49 -5.23 -10.46
C VAL A 591 13.50 -6.43 -9.54
N ASN A 592 12.32 -6.96 -9.29
CA ASN A 592 12.09 -8.19 -8.58
C ASN A 592 12.60 -9.40 -9.39
N ASN A 593 13.29 -10.35 -8.77
CA ASN A 593 13.74 -11.57 -9.45
C ASN A 593 12.73 -12.72 -9.37
N GLY A 594 11.62 -12.53 -8.69
CA GLY A 594 10.56 -13.52 -8.49
C GLY A 594 10.68 -14.34 -7.23
N GLN A 595 11.77 -14.21 -6.49
CA GLN A 595 12.00 -14.91 -5.21
C GLN A 595 11.65 -14.01 -4.03
N LEU A 596 11.34 -14.64 -2.90
CA LEU A 596 11.16 -14.01 -1.61
C LEU A 596 12.31 -14.39 -0.69
N ASP A 597 12.66 -13.49 0.22
CA ASP A 597 13.56 -13.81 1.34
C ASP A 597 12.84 -14.59 2.45
N ASN A 598 13.54 -14.84 3.55
CA ASN A 598 13.05 -15.64 4.67
C ASN A 598 11.83 -15.04 5.40
N VAL A 599 11.53 -13.77 5.16
CA VAL A 599 10.43 -13.04 5.79
C VAL A 599 9.38 -12.59 4.77
N GLY A 600 9.40 -13.15 3.55
CA GLY A 600 8.43 -12.88 2.51
C GLY A 600 8.67 -11.59 1.72
N GLN A 601 9.83 -10.94 1.85
CA GLN A 601 10.15 -9.74 1.08
C GLN A 601 10.77 -10.08 -0.28
N PRO A 602 10.44 -9.35 -1.36
CA PRO A 602 11.02 -9.59 -2.67
C PRO A 602 12.52 -9.33 -2.74
N ILE A 603 13.25 -10.27 -3.31
CA ILE A 603 14.66 -10.12 -3.66
C ILE A 603 14.77 -9.36 -4.98
N VAL A 604 15.60 -8.33 -5.03
CA VAL A 604 15.72 -7.44 -6.19
C VAL A 604 17.15 -7.36 -6.73
N GLY A 605 17.26 -6.91 -7.99
CA GLY A 605 18.53 -6.60 -8.63
C GLY A 605 18.38 -5.50 -9.68
N ASN A 606 19.49 -4.98 -10.21
CA ASN A 606 19.41 -4.01 -11.28
C ASN A 606 19.32 -4.67 -12.65
N ALA A 607 18.29 -4.33 -13.43
CA ALA A 607 18.27 -4.51 -14.87
C ALA A 607 19.03 -3.33 -15.52
N GLY A 608 19.95 -3.59 -16.43
CA GLY A 608 20.77 -2.55 -17.07
C GLY A 608 19.90 -1.53 -17.80
N ARG A 609 18.95 -2.02 -18.62
CA ARG A 609 17.92 -1.21 -19.30
C ARG A 609 16.60 -1.95 -19.44
N SER A 610 15.49 -1.26 -19.22
CA SER A 610 14.14 -1.77 -19.40
C SER A 610 13.21 -0.71 -19.97
N VAL A 611 12.05 -1.15 -20.43
CA VAL A 611 11.02 -0.29 -21.02
C VAL A 611 9.65 -0.68 -20.48
N HIS A 612 8.90 0.35 -20.10
CA HIS A 612 7.47 0.26 -19.80
C HIS A 612 6.74 1.24 -20.71
N ARG A 613 5.86 0.72 -21.57
CA ARG A 613 5.09 1.56 -22.49
C ARG A 613 3.66 1.05 -22.62
N GLY A 614 2.75 1.96 -22.91
CA GLY A 614 1.37 1.53 -23.04
C GLY A 614 0.41 2.61 -23.48
N VAL A 615 -0.84 2.16 -23.58
CA VAL A 615 -2.00 2.99 -23.89
C VAL A 615 -3.04 2.76 -22.80
N GLU A 616 -3.55 3.84 -22.24
CA GLU A 616 -4.62 3.82 -21.24
C GLU A 616 -5.82 4.58 -21.79
N ILE A 617 -6.99 4.00 -21.63
CA ILE A 617 -8.27 4.58 -22.03
C ILE A 617 -9.18 4.54 -20.82
N ASP A 618 -9.88 5.64 -20.54
CA ASP A 618 -10.91 5.70 -19.50
C ASP A 618 -12.14 6.45 -20.00
N PHE A 619 -13.31 6.09 -19.47
CA PHE A 619 -14.53 6.82 -19.76
C PHE A 619 -15.56 6.71 -18.64
N VAL A 620 -16.39 7.75 -18.51
CA VAL A 620 -17.62 7.77 -17.70
C VAL A 620 -18.73 8.34 -18.56
N HIS A 621 -19.76 7.55 -18.77
CA HIS A 621 -20.92 7.92 -19.58
C HIS A 621 -22.21 7.89 -18.76
N THR A 622 -22.93 9.00 -18.69
CA THR A 622 -24.18 9.18 -17.93
C THR A 622 -25.29 9.66 -18.89
N PRO A 623 -25.83 8.77 -19.76
CA PRO A 623 -26.68 9.16 -20.89
C PRO A 623 -28.07 9.69 -20.47
N PHE A 624 -28.58 9.32 -19.27
CA PHE A 624 -29.94 9.60 -18.86
C PHE A 624 -30.00 10.42 -17.58
N LYS A 625 -30.38 11.69 -17.68
CA LYS A 625 -30.86 12.52 -16.56
C LYS A 625 -32.39 12.57 -16.59
N SER A 626 -33.05 11.44 -16.28
CA SER A 626 -34.53 11.34 -16.32
C SER A 626 -35.15 11.61 -14.96
N LYS A 627 -36.40 12.15 -14.95
CA LYS A 627 -37.20 12.35 -13.75
C LYS A 627 -37.56 11.01 -13.07
N TYR A 628 -37.64 9.93 -13.82
CA TYR A 628 -38.10 8.60 -13.36
C TYR A 628 -36.93 7.59 -13.18
N MET A 629 -35.88 7.68 -13.94
CA MET A 629 -34.63 6.93 -13.73
C MET A 629 -33.54 7.93 -13.29
N LYS A 630 -33.22 7.95 -12.00
CA LYS A 630 -32.29 8.95 -11.43
C LYS A 630 -30.83 8.76 -11.81
N GLY A 631 -30.54 7.80 -12.65
CA GLY A 631 -29.25 7.72 -13.29
C GLY A 631 -28.91 6.30 -13.75
N PHE A 632 -28.34 6.25 -14.91
CA PHE A 632 -27.53 5.12 -15.39
C PHE A 632 -26.14 5.69 -15.64
N THR A 633 -25.12 5.03 -15.10
CA THR A 633 -23.72 5.38 -15.36
C THR A 633 -23.01 4.14 -15.88
N LEU A 634 -22.37 4.26 -17.02
CA LEU A 634 -21.45 3.28 -17.54
C LEU A 634 -20.06 3.87 -17.46
N SER A 635 -19.15 3.22 -16.74
CA SER A 635 -17.76 3.63 -16.63
C SER A 635 -16.83 2.46 -16.95
N GLY A 636 -15.66 2.75 -17.48
CA GLY A 636 -14.68 1.73 -17.75
C GLY A 636 -13.30 2.30 -18.01
N ASN A 637 -12.33 1.42 -17.89
CA ASN A 637 -10.96 1.70 -18.27
C ASN A 637 -10.30 0.48 -18.90
N LEU A 638 -9.29 0.73 -19.70
CA LEU A 638 -8.46 -0.28 -20.35
C LEU A 638 -7.01 0.21 -20.37
N SER A 639 -6.12 -0.57 -19.80
CA SER A 639 -4.67 -0.38 -19.89
C SER A 639 -4.07 -1.52 -20.73
N LEU A 640 -3.41 -1.15 -21.79
CA LEU A 640 -2.63 -2.04 -22.66
C LEU A 640 -1.16 -1.68 -22.50
N SER A 641 -0.34 -2.60 -22.00
CA SER A 641 1.06 -2.30 -21.70
C SER A 641 2.01 -3.38 -22.19
N GLU A 642 3.23 -2.94 -22.45
CA GLU A 642 4.36 -3.81 -22.76
C GLU A 642 5.54 -3.41 -21.86
N ASN A 643 5.96 -4.36 -21.01
CA ASN A 643 7.01 -4.19 -20.01
C ASN A 643 8.07 -5.27 -20.21
N TYR A 644 9.32 -4.88 -20.56
CA TYR A 644 10.36 -5.83 -20.90
C TYR A 644 11.78 -5.28 -20.66
N PHE A 645 12.74 -6.19 -20.52
CA PHE A 645 14.15 -5.87 -20.40
C PHE A 645 14.78 -5.64 -21.79
N LYS A 646 15.44 -4.51 -21.99
CA LYS A 646 16.32 -4.31 -23.15
C LYS A 646 17.68 -4.96 -22.92
N GLU A 647 18.22 -4.78 -21.70
CA GLU A 647 19.49 -5.32 -21.26
C GLU A 647 19.37 -5.73 -19.80
N TYR A 648 19.46 -7.02 -19.51
CA TYR A 648 19.47 -7.51 -18.14
C TYR A 648 20.39 -8.73 -18.01
N ARG A 649 21.56 -8.50 -17.44
CA ARG A 649 22.45 -9.54 -16.92
C ARG A 649 22.40 -9.50 -15.41
N GLU A 650 21.98 -10.60 -14.83
CA GLU A 650 21.92 -10.75 -13.38
C GLU A 650 23.31 -10.58 -12.77
N ILE A 651 23.43 -9.76 -11.73
CA ILE A 651 24.66 -9.64 -10.94
C ILE A 651 24.56 -10.61 -9.78
N THR A 652 25.45 -11.60 -9.72
CA THR A 652 25.48 -12.61 -8.66
C THR A 652 26.53 -12.32 -7.57
N GLY A 653 27.40 -11.32 -7.79
CA GLY A 653 28.39 -10.91 -6.82
C GLY A 653 29.56 -10.14 -7.45
N ALA A 654 30.63 -10.03 -6.68
CA ALA A 654 31.94 -9.55 -7.14
C ALA A 654 33.04 -10.50 -6.71
N ASP A 655 34.09 -10.64 -7.52
CA ASP A 655 35.29 -11.42 -7.14
C ASP A 655 36.14 -10.65 -6.11
N SER A 656 37.22 -11.29 -5.65
CA SER A 656 38.15 -10.71 -4.68
C SER A 656 38.92 -9.46 -5.21
N LEU A 657 38.85 -9.19 -6.53
CA LEU A 657 39.42 -8.04 -7.19
C LEU A 657 38.40 -6.94 -7.45
N GLY A 658 37.14 -7.14 -7.06
CA GLY A 658 36.05 -6.19 -7.29
C GLY A 658 35.44 -6.26 -8.71
N ASN A 659 35.75 -7.29 -9.52
CA ASN A 659 35.10 -7.48 -10.81
C ASN A 659 33.70 -8.08 -10.61
N ILE A 660 32.70 -7.55 -11.33
CA ILE A 660 31.33 -8.02 -11.26
C ILE A 660 31.21 -9.42 -11.87
N ILE A 661 30.60 -10.33 -11.13
CA ILE A 661 30.26 -11.67 -11.60
C ILE A 661 28.81 -11.61 -12.12
N TYR A 662 28.61 -11.99 -13.38
CA TYR A 662 27.30 -12.04 -13.99
C TYR A 662 26.74 -13.47 -14.00
N GLY A 663 25.45 -13.59 -13.70
CA GLY A 663 24.64 -14.79 -13.83
C GLY A 663 23.93 -14.86 -15.20
N ASN A 664 22.63 -15.09 -15.17
CA ASN A 664 21.80 -15.27 -16.37
C ASN A 664 21.61 -13.95 -17.16
N ASP A 665 21.41 -14.08 -18.48
CA ASP A 665 21.01 -12.97 -19.35
C ASP A 665 19.50 -13.08 -19.63
N TYR A 666 18.73 -12.14 -19.11
CA TYR A 666 17.29 -12.03 -19.25
C TYR A 666 16.86 -10.99 -20.30
N SER A 667 17.78 -10.51 -21.11
CA SER A 667 17.50 -9.50 -22.14
C SER A 667 16.42 -9.97 -23.12
N GLY A 668 15.44 -9.10 -23.40
CA GLY A 668 14.27 -9.39 -24.24
C GLY A 668 13.11 -10.06 -23.49
N ASN A 669 13.27 -10.47 -22.24
CA ASN A 669 12.22 -11.11 -21.44
C ASN A 669 11.23 -10.08 -20.89
N LYS A 670 10.02 -10.56 -20.58
CA LYS A 670 8.98 -9.76 -19.91
C LYS A 670 9.31 -9.59 -18.43
N ILE A 671 8.97 -8.43 -17.89
CA ILE A 671 9.07 -8.16 -16.45
C ILE A 671 7.95 -8.88 -15.72
N ILE A 672 8.26 -9.46 -14.54
CA ILE A 672 7.31 -10.24 -13.75
C ILE A 672 6.18 -9.38 -13.20
N LEU A 673 5.03 -10.02 -12.93
CA LEU A 673 3.83 -9.44 -12.31
C LEU A 673 3.34 -8.15 -12.98
N THR A 674 3.65 -8.01 -14.29
CA THR A 674 3.22 -6.87 -15.11
C THR A 674 2.24 -7.35 -16.18
N PRO A 675 0.92 -7.40 -15.91
CA PRO A 675 -0.04 -7.85 -16.89
C PRO A 675 -0.09 -6.89 -18.09
N GLY A 676 -0.04 -7.43 -19.31
CA GLY A 676 -0.11 -6.62 -20.53
C GLY A 676 -1.49 -6.02 -20.80
N VAL A 677 -2.53 -6.52 -20.14
CA VAL A 677 -3.91 -6.05 -20.26
C VAL A 677 -4.54 -5.96 -18.89
N ILE A 678 -5.08 -4.79 -18.55
CA ILE A 678 -5.95 -4.57 -17.38
C ILE A 678 -7.19 -3.84 -17.89
N GLY A 679 -8.38 -4.43 -17.69
CA GLY A 679 -9.62 -3.85 -18.16
C GLY A 679 -10.71 -3.89 -17.10
N ASN A 680 -11.43 -2.79 -16.92
CA ASN A 680 -12.55 -2.71 -16.01
C ASN A 680 -13.75 -2.07 -16.70
N LEU A 681 -14.95 -2.59 -16.41
CA LEU A 681 -16.22 -2.04 -16.89
C LEU A 681 -17.25 -2.10 -15.77
N SER A 682 -17.89 -1.00 -15.46
CA SER A 682 -18.91 -0.90 -14.41
C SER A 682 -20.17 -0.25 -14.94
N ALA A 683 -21.30 -0.86 -14.65
CA ALA A 683 -22.63 -0.31 -14.90
C ALA A 683 -23.33 -0.08 -13.56
N GLU A 684 -23.76 1.15 -13.31
CA GLU A 684 -24.50 1.55 -12.10
C GLU A 684 -25.91 2.03 -12.51
N ILE A 685 -26.91 1.60 -11.77
CA ILE A 685 -28.30 2.03 -11.97
C ILE A 685 -28.91 2.48 -10.66
N TYR A 686 -29.74 3.53 -10.76
CA TYR A 686 -30.50 4.11 -9.64
C TYR A 686 -32.00 4.15 -10.03
N PRO A 687 -32.68 2.97 -10.02
CA PRO A 687 -34.02 2.85 -10.58
C PRO A 687 -35.08 3.66 -9.81
N LEU A 688 -34.92 3.76 -8.50
CA LEU A 688 -35.79 4.53 -7.61
C LEU A 688 -34.97 5.45 -6.71
N LYS A 689 -35.61 6.43 -6.09
CA LYS A 689 -34.97 7.25 -5.05
C LYS A 689 -34.61 6.36 -3.87
N GLY A 690 -33.36 6.40 -3.44
CA GLY A 690 -32.87 5.58 -2.34
C GLY A 690 -32.51 4.15 -2.72
N THR A 691 -32.45 3.80 -4.02
CA THR A 691 -31.96 2.50 -4.47
C THR A 691 -30.77 2.67 -5.41
N GLY A 692 -29.80 1.79 -5.30
CA GLY A 692 -28.68 1.68 -6.21
C GLY A 692 -28.33 0.21 -6.46
N ALA A 693 -27.88 -0.10 -7.65
CA ALA A 693 -27.27 -1.39 -7.96
C ALA A 693 -26.11 -1.20 -8.93
N TYR A 694 -25.08 -2.03 -8.81
CA TYR A 694 -23.98 -2.03 -9.77
C TYR A 694 -23.60 -3.45 -10.17
N LEU A 695 -23.03 -3.52 -11.36
CA LEU A 695 -22.33 -4.70 -11.87
C LEU A 695 -20.97 -4.22 -12.37
N SER A 696 -19.88 -4.85 -11.95
CA SER A 696 -18.54 -4.53 -12.41
C SER A 696 -17.81 -5.77 -12.91
N LEU A 697 -17.14 -5.64 -14.03
CA LEU A 697 -16.27 -6.64 -14.64
C LEU A 697 -14.84 -6.16 -14.53
N MET A 698 -13.94 -7.05 -14.11
CA MET A 698 -12.50 -6.85 -14.09
C MET A 698 -11.83 -7.96 -14.90
N HIS A 699 -10.94 -7.60 -15.80
CA HIS A 699 -10.09 -8.51 -16.58
C HIS A 699 -8.62 -8.20 -16.33
N ILE A 700 -7.85 -9.22 -15.95
CA ILE A 700 -6.40 -9.16 -15.82
C ILE A 700 -5.78 -10.16 -16.78
N GLY A 701 -4.87 -9.70 -17.62
CA GLY A 701 -4.12 -10.50 -18.57
C GLY A 701 -3.07 -11.39 -17.90
N LYS A 702 -2.43 -12.22 -18.70
CA LYS A 702 -1.36 -13.13 -18.28
C LYS A 702 -0.21 -12.37 -17.57
N GLN A 703 0.32 -12.95 -16.51
CA GLN A 703 1.49 -12.46 -15.77
C GLN A 703 2.53 -13.56 -15.63
N TYR A 704 3.80 -13.19 -15.53
CA TYR A 704 4.91 -14.10 -15.32
C TYR A 704 5.39 -14.02 -13.88
N LEU A 705 5.86 -15.15 -13.32
CA LEU A 705 6.34 -15.23 -11.93
C LEU A 705 7.87 -15.17 -11.82
N ASP A 706 8.59 -15.36 -12.93
CA ASP A 706 10.04 -15.19 -13.01
C ASP A 706 10.46 -14.38 -14.24
N ASN A 707 11.65 -13.78 -14.18
CA ASN A 707 12.21 -12.98 -15.27
C ASN A 707 12.90 -13.85 -16.35
N SER A 708 13.10 -15.16 -16.07
CA SER A 708 13.92 -16.00 -16.94
C SER A 708 13.25 -16.29 -18.28
N GLU A 709 11.95 -16.60 -18.28
CA GLU A 709 11.23 -17.13 -19.45
C GLU A 709 11.96 -18.27 -20.22
N ASN A 710 13.19 -18.64 -19.84
CA ASN A 710 14.04 -19.53 -20.60
C ASN A 710 13.43 -20.92 -20.71
N GLU A 711 12.91 -21.46 -19.58
CA GLU A 711 12.23 -22.75 -19.56
C GLU A 711 10.97 -22.76 -20.43
N ARG A 712 10.22 -21.66 -20.45
CA ARG A 712 9.00 -21.52 -21.27
C ARG A 712 9.31 -21.47 -22.76
N LYS A 713 10.46 -20.91 -23.13
CA LYS A 713 10.93 -20.81 -24.52
C LYS A 713 11.61 -22.11 -24.99
N ASP A 714 12.05 -22.98 -24.07
CA ASP A 714 12.71 -24.23 -24.37
C ASP A 714 11.69 -25.39 -24.46
N PRO A 715 11.47 -25.97 -25.68
CA PRO A 715 10.55 -27.10 -25.85
C PRO A 715 10.99 -28.36 -25.07
N ASP A 716 12.30 -28.57 -24.89
CA ASP A 716 12.82 -29.75 -24.21
C ASP A 716 12.56 -29.61 -22.69
N ALA A 717 12.79 -28.44 -22.10
CA ALA A 717 12.43 -28.15 -20.70
C ALA A 717 10.92 -28.33 -20.46
N ARG A 718 10.08 -27.83 -21.35
CA ARG A 718 8.61 -27.96 -21.26
C ARG A 718 8.12 -29.40 -21.37
N SER A 719 8.86 -30.29 -22.01
CA SER A 719 8.53 -31.68 -22.14
C SER A 719 8.89 -32.55 -20.95
N GLN A 720 9.64 -32.00 -19.97
CA GLN A 720 10.07 -32.76 -18.79
C GLN A 720 8.88 -33.08 -17.87
N PRO A 721 8.85 -34.32 -17.31
CA PRO A 721 7.86 -34.67 -16.30
C PRO A 721 7.90 -33.70 -15.10
N GLY A 722 6.72 -33.19 -14.70
CA GLY A 722 6.61 -32.22 -13.59
C GLY A 722 6.85 -30.78 -13.96
N TYR A 723 7.11 -30.44 -15.22
CA TYR A 723 7.19 -29.06 -15.67
C TYR A 723 5.87 -28.33 -15.36
N THR A 724 5.98 -27.14 -14.81
CA THR A 724 4.85 -26.24 -14.54
C THR A 724 5.20 -24.83 -14.98
N ASP A 725 4.35 -24.24 -15.83
CA ASP A 725 4.52 -22.86 -16.28
C ASP A 725 4.47 -21.87 -15.09
N LYS A 726 5.49 -21.04 -14.98
CA LYS A 726 5.63 -20.02 -13.95
C LYS A 726 4.82 -18.78 -14.32
N VAL A 727 3.51 -18.93 -14.42
CA VAL A 727 2.59 -17.88 -14.88
C VAL A 727 1.31 -17.84 -14.05
N ILE A 728 0.70 -16.67 -14.04
CA ILE A 728 -0.70 -16.47 -13.63
C ILE A 728 -1.51 -16.37 -14.91
N GLU A 729 -2.47 -17.28 -15.10
CA GLU A 729 -3.32 -17.27 -16.28
C GLU A 729 -4.29 -16.09 -16.27
N PRO A 730 -4.71 -15.59 -17.46
CA PRO A 730 -5.67 -14.50 -17.53
C PRO A 730 -6.99 -14.86 -16.86
N TYR A 731 -7.59 -13.91 -16.17
CA TYR A 731 -8.89 -14.13 -15.56
C TYR A 731 -9.83 -12.93 -15.71
N THR A 732 -11.14 -13.22 -15.62
CA THR A 732 -12.21 -12.20 -15.65
C THR A 732 -13.15 -12.46 -14.49
N VAL A 733 -13.32 -11.46 -13.63
CA VAL A 733 -14.19 -11.52 -12.45
C VAL A 733 -15.34 -10.53 -12.59
N ILE A 734 -16.54 -10.95 -12.20
CA ILE A 734 -17.71 -10.07 -12.12
C ILE A 734 -18.13 -9.94 -10.67
N ASN A 735 -18.27 -8.67 -10.23
CA ASN A 735 -18.79 -8.31 -8.92
C ASN A 735 -20.12 -7.58 -9.06
N ALA A 736 -20.97 -7.67 -8.06
CA ALA A 736 -22.27 -7.00 -8.02
C ALA A 736 -22.54 -6.41 -6.64
N GLY A 737 -23.38 -5.40 -6.58
CA GLY A 737 -23.86 -4.88 -5.30
C GLY A 737 -25.15 -4.13 -5.42
N ILE A 738 -25.82 -4.02 -4.26
CA ILE A 738 -27.04 -3.24 -4.07
C ILE A 738 -26.89 -2.30 -2.89
N SER A 739 -27.53 -1.15 -2.97
CA SER A 739 -27.56 -0.13 -1.93
C SER A 739 -29.00 0.37 -1.74
N LEU A 740 -29.47 0.43 -0.50
CA LEU A 740 -30.81 0.83 -0.13
C LEU A 740 -30.76 1.92 0.94
N ASP A 741 -31.21 3.15 0.62
CA ASP A 741 -31.48 4.18 1.60
C ASP A 741 -32.95 4.05 2.06
N ILE A 742 -33.13 3.44 3.22
CA ILE A 742 -34.43 3.09 3.78
C ILE A 742 -35.27 4.33 4.05
N ILE A 743 -34.68 5.41 4.51
CA ILE A 743 -35.39 6.68 4.78
C ILE A 743 -35.97 7.28 3.51
N SER A 744 -35.21 7.25 2.43
CA SER A 744 -35.66 7.73 1.13
C SER A 744 -36.73 6.84 0.51
N LEU A 745 -36.69 5.53 0.77
CA LEU A 745 -37.65 4.54 0.26
C LEU A 745 -39.00 4.61 0.97
N ILE A 746 -39.01 4.67 2.30
CA ILE A 746 -40.22 4.61 3.12
C ILE A 746 -40.90 5.99 3.22
N GLU A 747 -40.16 7.09 3.00
CA GLU A 747 -40.61 8.48 3.13
C GLU A 747 -41.26 8.84 4.48
N SER A 748 -40.95 8.07 5.55
CA SER A 748 -41.52 8.27 6.88
C SER A 748 -40.99 9.56 7.52
N LYS A 749 -41.97 10.42 7.92
CA LYS A 749 -41.64 11.66 8.61
C LYS A 749 -41.03 11.39 10.01
N GLU A 750 -41.43 10.33 10.67
CA GLU A 750 -40.95 9.97 12.01
C GLU A 750 -39.50 9.49 11.94
N LEU A 751 -39.17 8.62 10.98
CA LEU A 751 -37.80 8.18 10.77
C LEU A 751 -36.88 9.35 10.41
N LYS A 752 -37.34 10.30 9.59
CA LYS A 752 -36.56 11.50 9.22
C LYS A 752 -36.27 12.45 10.38
N LYS A 753 -37.06 12.38 11.46
CA LYS A 753 -36.80 13.14 12.70
C LYS A 753 -35.71 12.49 13.56
N MET A 754 -35.63 11.17 13.53
CA MET A 754 -34.70 10.40 14.37
C MET A 754 -33.36 10.14 13.68
N PHE A 755 -33.36 9.91 12.38
CA PHE A 755 -32.23 9.49 11.61
C PHE A 755 -32.02 10.39 10.39
N SER A 756 -30.76 10.74 10.14
CA SER A 756 -30.36 11.45 8.91
C SER A 756 -30.19 10.45 7.74
N MET A 757 -29.86 9.18 8.05
CA MET A 757 -29.60 8.12 7.07
C MET A 757 -29.85 6.75 7.70
N ILE A 758 -30.44 5.82 6.97
CA ILE A 758 -30.38 4.36 7.23
C ILE A 758 -30.08 3.70 5.89
N GLN A 759 -28.85 3.30 5.70
CA GLN A 759 -28.38 2.68 4.46
C GLN A 759 -28.04 1.22 4.69
N VAL A 760 -28.46 0.35 3.77
CA VAL A 760 -28.13 -1.07 3.75
C VAL A 760 -27.42 -1.35 2.43
N ASP A 761 -26.18 -1.84 2.52
CA ASP A 761 -25.37 -2.21 1.36
C ASP A 761 -25.08 -3.70 1.40
N MET A 762 -25.18 -4.37 0.25
CA MET A 762 -24.76 -5.75 0.07
C MET A 762 -23.88 -5.85 -1.17
N LYS A 763 -22.73 -6.47 -1.03
CA LYS A 763 -21.74 -6.69 -2.09
C LYS A 763 -21.48 -8.18 -2.25
N MET A 764 -21.45 -8.63 -3.48
CA MET A 764 -21.10 -9.99 -3.89
C MET A 764 -19.88 -9.92 -4.82
N ASN A 765 -18.78 -10.45 -4.36
CA ASN A 765 -17.58 -10.59 -5.16
C ASN A 765 -17.59 -11.93 -5.88
N ASN A 766 -16.99 -11.98 -7.08
CA ASN A 766 -16.84 -13.18 -7.89
C ASN A 766 -18.18 -13.91 -8.09
N VAL A 767 -19.17 -13.21 -8.64
CA VAL A 767 -20.55 -13.71 -8.82
C VAL A 767 -20.61 -15.08 -9.49
N PHE A 768 -19.73 -15.34 -10.46
CA PHE A 768 -19.71 -16.61 -11.21
C PHE A 768 -18.84 -17.70 -10.57
N ASN A 769 -18.29 -17.44 -9.38
CA ASN A 769 -17.54 -18.44 -8.61
C ASN A 769 -16.33 -19.01 -9.36
N ILE A 770 -15.63 -18.17 -10.14
CA ILE A 770 -14.43 -18.60 -10.87
C ILE A 770 -13.25 -18.77 -9.90
N LYS A 771 -12.40 -19.76 -10.20
CA LYS A 771 -11.12 -19.99 -9.51
C LYS A 771 -10.02 -19.29 -10.29
N TYR A 772 -9.25 -18.46 -9.62
CA TYR A 772 -8.14 -17.71 -10.21
C TYR A 772 -7.06 -17.41 -9.16
N GLU A 773 -5.90 -17.01 -9.61
CA GLU A 773 -4.76 -16.64 -8.79
C GLU A 773 -4.49 -15.15 -8.97
N MET A 774 -4.31 -14.43 -7.84
CA MET A 774 -4.11 -12.97 -7.85
C MET A 774 -2.64 -12.60 -8.00
N SER A 775 -1.74 -13.41 -7.44
CA SER A 775 -0.30 -13.17 -7.37
C SER A 775 0.44 -14.49 -7.23
N GLY A 776 1.74 -14.44 -7.13
CA GLY A 776 2.59 -15.61 -6.88
C GLY A 776 4.08 -15.25 -6.90
N ASN A 777 4.89 -16.23 -6.60
CA ASN A 777 6.35 -16.14 -6.56
C ASN A 777 6.99 -17.46 -6.99
N VAL A 778 8.30 -17.47 -7.11
CA VAL A 778 9.09 -18.70 -7.35
C VAL A 778 10.03 -18.90 -6.18
N SER A 779 10.03 -20.07 -5.58
CA SER A 779 10.96 -20.43 -4.51
C SER A 779 11.72 -21.71 -4.91
N PHE A 780 13.05 -21.67 -4.91
CA PHE A 780 13.91 -22.78 -5.35
C PHE A 780 13.50 -23.41 -6.69
N GLY A 781 13.11 -22.55 -7.67
CA GLY A 781 12.69 -22.98 -9.00
C GLY A 781 11.21 -23.41 -9.10
N THR A 782 10.51 -23.63 -7.99
CA THR A 782 9.09 -24.04 -7.94
C THR A 782 8.18 -22.81 -7.86
N PRO A 783 7.17 -22.69 -8.72
CA PRO A 783 6.19 -21.62 -8.65
C PRO A 783 5.14 -21.88 -7.56
N TYR A 784 4.78 -20.81 -6.86
CA TYR A 784 3.72 -20.77 -5.86
C TYR A 784 2.75 -19.64 -6.20
N TRP A 785 1.46 -19.86 -5.96
CA TRP A 785 0.40 -18.91 -6.29
C TRP A 785 -0.41 -18.51 -5.07
N ILE A 786 -0.92 -17.29 -5.07
CA ILE A 786 -1.88 -16.79 -4.09
C ILE A 786 -3.29 -16.94 -4.68
N PRO A 787 -4.08 -17.94 -4.26
CA PRO A 787 -5.43 -18.13 -4.75
C PRO A 787 -6.38 -17.06 -4.24
N ALA A 788 -7.26 -16.59 -5.12
CA ALA A 788 -8.35 -15.70 -4.77
C ALA A 788 -9.55 -16.47 -4.22
N ALA A 789 -10.31 -15.79 -3.36
CA ALA A 789 -11.57 -16.30 -2.85
C ALA A 789 -12.58 -16.53 -3.98
N GLU A 790 -13.30 -17.64 -3.88
CA GLU A 790 -14.50 -17.88 -4.67
C GLU A 790 -15.58 -16.84 -4.32
N ARG A 791 -16.81 -17.03 -4.85
CA ARG A 791 -17.93 -16.12 -4.57
C ARG A 791 -18.10 -15.92 -3.07
N ASN A 792 -18.12 -14.64 -2.68
CA ASN A 792 -18.29 -14.25 -1.30
C ASN A 792 -19.17 -12.99 -1.18
N ILE A 793 -19.85 -12.85 -0.05
CA ILE A 793 -20.80 -11.78 0.21
C ILE A 793 -20.40 -11.03 1.48
N PHE A 794 -20.57 -9.71 1.44
CA PHE A 794 -20.51 -8.85 2.61
C PHE A 794 -21.69 -7.89 2.60
N ALA A 795 -22.37 -7.77 3.74
CA ALA A 795 -23.48 -6.84 3.93
C ALA A 795 -23.21 -5.94 5.13
N GLU A 796 -23.61 -4.66 5.01
CA GLU A 796 -23.48 -3.70 6.09
C GLU A 796 -24.72 -2.81 6.21
N ILE A 797 -25.00 -2.36 7.43
CA ILE A 797 -25.97 -1.33 7.73
C ILE A 797 -25.25 -0.14 8.34
N LYS A 798 -25.56 1.07 7.83
CA LYS A 798 -25.06 2.33 8.32
C LYS A 798 -26.23 3.20 8.77
N VAL A 799 -26.19 3.67 10.00
CA VAL A 799 -27.23 4.52 10.61
C VAL A 799 -26.61 5.86 10.95
N GLY A 800 -27.16 6.95 10.38
CA GLY A 800 -26.75 8.32 10.64
C GLY A 800 -27.81 9.08 11.47
N PHE A 801 -27.32 9.94 12.37
CA PHE A 801 -28.11 10.75 13.28
C PHE A 801 -27.94 12.25 13.03
#